data_f79dd631a20dda81a6ae3c1dc2bb847c
#
_entry.id   f79dd631a20dda81a6ae3c1dc2bb847c
#
_cell.length_a   1.000
_cell.length_b   1.000
_cell.length_c   1.000
_cell.angle_alpha   90.00
_cell.angle_beta   90.00
_cell.angle_gamma   90.00
#
_symmetry.space_group_name_H-M   'P 1'
#
loop_
_entity.id
_entity.type
_entity.pdbx_description
1 polymer ?
#
loop_
_entity_poly.entity_id
_entity_poly.type
_entity_poly.pdbx_seq_one_letter_code
_entity_poly.pdbx_strand_id
1 'polypeptide(L)'
;MNFSVFKSSLGGALLLLFSLQTPVVCAGNSQAFSASKPKKETKYDRLFKDKKIETARSKFITVHKMDNRIYFELPRTLLKKQMMLGGTIVSTTDPDYVVVGAHNFNPILFYFDIQDSAVVMKTPNNVLFQDNGADTQLKGALALTYRDAIWNGFNIAAYSNDSSAVVFDVTSLLGKPNSALAVMPTKKGNYALKATPKSELSFIRSVKSFDTNLTITNDFSYGISKSLMSMPIGGEMPTTVGVSYTVALLPESTMRPRIMDSRIGVNSSVRLEIPNGGTKSQRIFYAHRWNLVPKDKKGYAKGKLTEPVTPIRFYVDDAFPENWKKPIREGVLQWNKAFEKIGFKNAIEVVDFPQKRGDFDPDNIEYSCIRYVPSGASALPSSDIHVNPNTGEIMEASMFIYSNIETLLHRQSYVETAAVDPSVRSNRLPEVKFAEALSFLVTKEIGRMLGLLDNPGASATYPTDSLRNARFTTSMGLTPSVMDDFHYNTIAQPMDKGVRLVPAGIGMYDAFTINWNYRYFNPEQTSLNEEKNILEAFVDSKIKNPRLRYYDARYNKWDPRAQSSLLGSDFIATANYTNKNLSIAQKGLTSWIKNDEDSRIKEKLYWGISQARYALFQQVLSNVGGIYINNMKISSGVPRYQVVSKALQQRSLQWVLQQAVHFTDYADRVFERKGFMAVSYYDQSLEYMAYEILAARTRVAVSAYLNPATYSQKDYFDDVFNVFFKSAAEQRAPSQGERIMQRTFMNYAQAAVSKVTGSGSSSGASGGRAAFMQAETSTTPGFGDPGLNLSPNVDLNIADNSELYFYNSLLRLRPLLQKCLKTNLPLAAKTHYEMLLFKLNKTMEVKK
;
A
#
# COMPACT_ATOMS: atom_id res chain seq x y z
N MET A 1 -62.76 -6.08 -9.20
CA MET A 1 -63.84 -6.18 -8.25
C MET A 1 -63.67 -5.06 -7.26
N ASN A 2 -64.22 -3.85 -7.54
CA ASN A 2 -65.53 -3.35 -7.11
C ASN A 2 -65.69 -3.30 -5.63
N PHE A 3 -65.86 -2.24 -5.03
CA PHE A 3 -66.77 -1.07 -4.83
C PHE A 3 -66.55 -0.60 -3.41
N SER A 4 -66.70 0.51 -2.91
CA SER A 4 -67.26 1.86 -3.14
C SER A 4 -67.37 2.55 -1.77
N VAL A 5 -66.95 3.78 -1.65
CA VAL A 5 -67.79 4.98 -1.46
C VAL A 5 -68.90 4.87 -0.39
N PHE A 6 -68.90 5.75 0.62
CA PHE A 6 -70.02 6.65 0.90
C PHE A 6 -69.60 7.86 1.79
N LYS A 7 -70.11 8.97 1.43
CA LYS A 7 -70.12 10.31 1.99
C LYS A 7 -71.29 10.45 3.05
N SER A 8 -71.16 11.43 3.93
CA SER A 8 -72.09 12.54 4.15
C SER A 8 -71.92 13.04 5.59
N SER A 9 -71.58 14.25 5.90
CA SER A 9 -72.32 15.59 5.84
C SER A 9 -73.29 15.86 6.94
N LEU A 10 -73.32 17.13 7.34
CA LEU A 10 -74.24 17.94 8.20
C LEU A 10 -73.99 17.87 9.68
N GLY A 11 -73.86 18.95 10.46
CA GLY A 11 -74.42 20.33 10.31
C GLY A 11 -75.15 20.63 11.58
N GLY A 12 -74.87 21.75 12.23
CA GLY A 12 -75.83 22.22 13.31
C GLY A 12 -75.20 23.31 14.14
N ALA A 13 -75.50 24.52 13.85
CA ALA A 13 -75.27 25.70 14.66
C ALA A 13 -76.42 25.88 15.69
N LEU A 14 -76.18 26.53 16.84
CA LEU A 14 -77.07 27.48 17.48
C LEU A 14 -76.44 28.04 18.79
N LEU A 15 -76.11 29.33 18.80
CA LEU A 15 -76.76 30.49 19.32
C LEU A 15 -76.81 30.67 20.88
N LEU A 16 -76.08 31.67 21.30
CA LEU A 16 -76.38 32.77 22.23
C LEU A 16 -77.19 32.52 23.50
N LEU A 17 -76.60 32.95 24.62
CA LEU A 17 -77.34 33.88 25.51
C LEU A 17 -76.41 34.70 26.43
N PHE A 18 -76.60 36.01 26.34
CA PHE A 18 -76.06 37.06 27.17
C PHE A 18 -76.58 36.99 28.64
N SER A 19 -75.74 37.27 29.62
CA SER A 19 -76.16 37.99 30.81
C SER A 19 -75.02 38.87 31.31
N LEU A 20 -75.32 40.16 31.34
CA LEU A 20 -74.56 41.23 31.95
C LEU A 20 -74.70 41.16 33.49
N GLN A 21 -73.60 41.33 34.18
CA GLN A 21 -73.63 42.04 35.47
C GLN A 21 -72.28 42.76 35.71
N THR A 22 -72.35 44.02 36.02
CA THR A 22 -71.26 44.98 36.28
C THR A 22 -71.00 45.09 37.77
N PRO A 23 -70.14 46.00 38.25
CA PRO A 23 -68.82 45.60 38.78
C PRO A 23 -68.69 45.92 40.29
N VAL A 24 -67.73 45.34 40.95
CA VAL A 24 -67.16 45.81 42.18
C VAL A 24 -65.69 46.13 42.03
N VAL A 25 -65.37 47.41 42.20
CA VAL A 25 -64.04 47.95 42.23
C VAL A 25 -63.42 47.63 43.59
N CYS A 26 -62.33 46.91 43.61
CA CYS A 26 -61.32 46.95 44.72
C CYS A 26 -59.97 47.27 44.09
N ALA A 27 -59.45 48.43 44.52
CA ALA A 27 -58.05 48.80 44.15
C ALA A 27 -57.06 47.93 44.95
N GLY A 28 -56.26 47.23 44.21
CA GLY A 28 -55.13 46.49 44.74
C GLY A 28 -53.98 46.60 43.74
N ASN A 29 -52.81 47.04 44.19
CA ASN A 29 -51.54 47.25 43.44
C ASN A 29 -51.25 46.19 42.40
N SER A 30 -51.40 46.53 41.18
CA SER A 30 -50.87 45.67 40.01
C SER A 30 -49.40 45.94 39.76
N GLN A 31 -48.55 45.11 40.32
CA GLN A 31 -47.28 44.88 39.65
C GLN A 31 -47.60 44.26 38.28
N ALA A 32 -47.32 45.00 37.22
CA ALA A 32 -47.39 44.51 35.84
C ALA A 32 -46.39 43.40 35.61
N PHE A 33 -46.82 42.14 35.66
CA PHE A 33 -46.05 41.05 35.02
C PHE A 33 -46.10 41.34 33.53
N SER A 34 -44.98 41.83 33.02
CA SER A 34 -44.69 41.84 31.57
C SER A 34 -44.68 40.40 31.09
N ALA A 35 -45.78 39.91 30.54
CA ALA A 35 -45.80 38.67 29.79
C ALA A 35 -44.92 38.88 28.58
N SER A 36 -43.69 38.33 28.63
CA SER A 36 -42.82 38.25 27.46
C SER A 36 -43.60 37.56 26.34
N LYS A 37 -43.76 38.21 25.21
CA LYS A 37 -44.37 37.62 24.01
C LYS A 37 -43.69 36.25 23.77
N PRO A 38 -44.43 35.16 23.48
CA PRO A 38 -43.83 33.88 23.22
C PRO A 38 -42.82 34.06 22.09
N LYS A 39 -41.57 33.72 22.37
CA LYS A 39 -40.45 33.81 21.42
C LYS A 39 -40.82 32.98 20.20
N LYS A 40 -40.96 33.62 19.06
CA LYS A 40 -41.39 32.95 17.82
C LYS A 40 -40.44 31.79 17.55
N GLU A 41 -40.92 30.56 17.52
CA GLU A 41 -40.17 29.36 17.31
C GLU A 41 -39.37 29.46 15.98
N THR A 42 -38.04 29.33 16.07
CA THR A 42 -37.16 29.47 14.93
C THR A 42 -37.14 28.21 14.03
N LYS A 43 -36.55 28.27 12.82
CA LYS A 43 -36.32 27.07 12.00
C LYS A 43 -35.41 26.06 12.72
N TYR A 44 -34.47 26.56 13.52
CA TYR A 44 -33.56 25.76 14.35
C TYR A 44 -34.35 24.99 15.41
N ASP A 45 -35.23 25.66 16.18
CA ASP A 45 -36.01 25.01 17.22
C ASP A 45 -36.91 23.93 16.61
N ARG A 46 -37.54 24.21 15.46
CA ARG A 46 -38.41 23.24 14.75
C ARG A 46 -37.67 22.03 14.21
N LEU A 47 -36.41 22.19 13.77
CA LEU A 47 -35.60 21.07 13.25
C LEU A 47 -35.39 20.03 14.33
N PHE A 48 -35.18 20.45 15.56
CA PHE A 48 -34.77 19.60 16.68
C PHE A 48 -35.89 19.28 17.66
N LYS A 49 -37.06 19.90 17.53
CA LYS A 49 -38.19 19.73 18.45
C LYS A 49 -38.70 18.29 18.47
N ASP A 50 -38.95 17.79 19.67
CA ASP A 50 -39.58 16.50 19.97
C ASP A 50 -38.81 15.30 19.34
N LYS A 51 -37.50 15.45 19.10
CA LYS A 51 -36.64 14.44 18.53
C LYS A 51 -35.60 13.92 19.51
N LYS A 52 -35.32 12.63 19.44
CA LYS A 52 -34.21 12.04 20.19
C LYS A 52 -32.90 12.36 19.45
N ILE A 53 -32.05 13.19 20.06
CA ILE A 53 -30.81 13.71 19.47
C ILE A 53 -29.65 13.30 20.33
N GLU A 54 -28.63 12.69 19.68
CA GLU A 54 -27.30 12.54 20.24
C GLU A 54 -26.43 13.69 19.69
N THR A 55 -25.89 14.53 20.57
CA THR A 55 -25.10 15.71 20.17
C THR A 55 -23.69 15.62 20.69
N ALA A 56 -22.72 15.65 19.80
CA ALA A 56 -21.30 15.81 20.11
C ALA A 56 -20.89 17.28 19.89
N ARG A 57 -20.49 17.97 20.95
CA ARG A 57 -20.15 19.41 20.95
C ARG A 57 -18.66 19.63 21.20
N SER A 58 -18.08 20.57 20.46
CA SER A 58 -16.70 21.04 20.66
C SER A 58 -16.57 22.47 20.13
N LYS A 59 -15.37 23.04 20.16
CA LYS A 59 -15.07 24.31 19.50
C LYS A 59 -15.01 24.21 17.98
N PHE A 60 -14.94 23.00 17.45
CA PHE A 60 -14.85 22.75 16.01
C PHE A 60 -16.25 22.76 15.36
N ILE A 61 -16.81 21.62 15.08
CA ILE A 61 -18.15 21.45 14.49
C ILE A 61 -19.02 20.69 15.48
N THR A 62 -20.18 21.21 15.84
CA THR A 62 -21.16 20.43 16.60
C THR A 62 -21.85 19.44 15.66
N VAL A 63 -21.88 18.17 16.04
CA VAL A 63 -22.52 17.10 15.28
C VAL A 63 -23.76 16.61 15.97
N HIS A 64 -24.90 16.66 15.28
CA HIS A 64 -26.18 16.13 15.76
C HIS A 64 -26.51 14.85 14.99
N LYS A 65 -26.68 13.73 15.70
CA LYS A 65 -27.19 12.47 15.17
C LYS A 65 -28.67 12.34 15.58
N MET A 66 -29.52 12.19 14.60
CA MET A 66 -30.96 12.14 14.77
C MET A 66 -31.59 11.22 13.71
N ASP A 67 -32.33 10.19 14.13
CA ASP A 67 -33.05 9.27 13.21
C ASP A 67 -32.17 8.71 12.07
N ASN A 68 -30.98 8.23 12.40
CA ASN A 68 -29.96 7.76 11.44
C ASN A 68 -29.56 8.82 10.39
N ARG A 69 -29.60 10.09 10.77
CA ARG A 69 -29.11 11.24 10.02
C ARG A 69 -28.05 11.99 10.81
N ILE A 70 -27.19 12.69 10.08
CA ILE A 70 -26.11 13.51 10.64
C ILE A 70 -26.31 14.95 10.16
N TYR A 71 -26.39 15.85 11.13
CA TYR A 71 -26.37 17.27 10.85
C TYR A 71 -25.12 17.90 11.43
N PHE A 72 -24.43 18.70 10.61
CA PHE A 72 -23.35 19.58 11.05
C PHE A 72 -23.92 20.92 11.41
N GLU A 73 -23.61 21.41 12.61
CA GLU A 73 -23.74 22.80 13.00
C GLU A 73 -22.35 23.41 12.92
N LEU A 74 -22.07 24.04 11.77
CA LEU A 74 -20.75 24.58 11.39
C LEU A 74 -20.67 26.04 11.78
N PRO A 75 -19.76 26.43 12.70
CA PRO A 75 -19.48 27.84 12.99
C PRO A 75 -19.08 28.58 11.71
N ARG A 76 -19.68 29.77 11.51
CA ARG A 76 -19.37 30.57 10.29
C ARG A 76 -17.90 31.03 10.22
N THR A 77 -17.21 31.06 11.36
CA THR A 77 -15.76 31.33 11.46
C THR A 77 -14.91 30.24 10.80
N LEU A 78 -15.46 29.04 10.63
CA LEU A 78 -14.78 27.91 9.95
C LEU A 78 -15.07 27.84 8.44
N LEU A 79 -15.93 28.71 7.91
CA LEU A 79 -16.12 28.84 6.48
C LEU A 79 -14.79 29.25 5.82
N LYS A 80 -14.47 28.61 4.68
CA LYS A 80 -13.24 28.78 3.90
C LYS A 80 -11.95 28.36 4.62
N LYS A 81 -12.03 27.82 5.84
CA LYS A 81 -10.89 27.15 6.48
C LYS A 81 -10.70 25.77 5.88
N GLN A 82 -9.45 25.43 5.56
CA GLN A 82 -9.13 24.15 4.98
C GLN A 82 -9.25 23.02 6.01
N MET A 83 -9.84 21.93 5.58
CA MET A 83 -10.10 20.72 6.37
C MET A 83 -9.69 19.51 5.55
N MET A 84 -9.44 18.39 6.22
CA MET A 84 -9.13 17.12 5.60
C MET A 84 -10.18 16.09 5.99
N LEU A 85 -10.66 15.32 5.02
CA LEU A 85 -11.53 14.16 5.24
C LEU A 85 -10.71 12.89 5.03
N GLY A 86 -10.61 12.08 6.06
CA GLY A 86 -10.04 10.73 6.04
C GLY A 86 -11.10 9.67 6.32
N GLY A 87 -10.75 8.42 6.02
CA GLY A 87 -11.63 7.29 6.33
C GLY A 87 -10.84 6.03 6.63
N THR A 88 -11.15 5.37 7.73
CA THR A 88 -10.45 4.19 8.24
C THR A 88 -11.43 3.07 8.51
N ILE A 89 -11.10 1.85 8.11
CA ILE A 89 -11.87 0.65 8.45
C ILE A 89 -11.65 0.33 9.93
N VAL A 90 -12.72 0.29 10.71
CA VAL A 90 -12.64 0.05 12.16
C VAL A 90 -13.21 -1.30 12.59
N SER A 91 -14.01 -1.95 11.75
CA SER A 91 -14.51 -3.30 11.97
C SER A 91 -14.93 -3.95 10.65
N THR A 92 -14.99 -5.27 10.61
CA THR A 92 -15.51 -6.01 9.46
C THR A 92 -16.05 -7.37 9.90
N THR A 93 -17.08 -7.87 9.23
CA THR A 93 -17.56 -9.24 9.40
C THR A 93 -16.68 -10.25 8.65
N ASP A 94 -15.94 -9.80 7.64
CA ASP A 94 -15.05 -10.66 6.84
C ASP A 94 -13.72 -9.92 6.54
N PRO A 95 -12.66 -10.24 7.30
CA PRO A 95 -11.34 -9.63 7.12
C PRO A 95 -10.69 -10.00 5.78
N ASP A 96 -11.26 -10.95 5.06
CA ASP A 96 -10.80 -11.30 3.72
C ASP A 96 -11.14 -10.24 2.69
N TYR A 97 -12.15 -9.40 2.89
CA TYR A 97 -12.48 -8.31 1.96
C TYR A 97 -11.78 -7.02 2.31
N VAL A 98 -11.84 -6.63 3.56
CA VAL A 98 -11.25 -5.38 4.05
C VAL A 98 -10.55 -5.63 5.39
N VAL A 99 -9.46 -4.94 5.63
CA VAL A 99 -8.65 -5.10 6.84
C VAL A 99 -8.85 -3.89 7.76
N VAL A 100 -9.07 -4.15 9.04
CA VAL A 100 -9.18 -3.10 10.06
C VAL A 100 -7.88 -2.28 10.10
N GLY A 101 -7.99 -0.97 10.14
CA GLY A 101 -6.85 -0.04 10.08
C GLY A 101 -6.46 0.37 8.66
N ALA A 102 -7.07 -0.19 7.63
CA ALA A 102 -6.82 0.26 6.26
C ALA A 102 -7.64 1.52 5.94
N HIS A 103 -7.02 2.42 5.18
CA HIS A 103 -7.77 3.50 4.52
C HIS A 103 -8.69 2.93 3.45
N ASN A 104 -9.89 3.45 3.37
CA ASN A 104 -10.81 3.14 2.29
C ASN A 104 -10.65 4.10 1.09
N PHE A 105 -10.09 5.29 1.29
CA PHE A 105 -9.75 6.26 0.23
C PHE A 105 -8.60 7.17 0.70
N ASN A 106 -7.96 7.85 -0.25
CA ASN A 106 -6.95 8.86 0.06
C ASN A 106 -7.58 10.09 0.72
N PRO A 107 -7.00 10.66 1.80
CA PRO A 107 -7.54 11.85 2.44
C PRO A 107 -7.80 12.99 1.45
N ILE A 108 -8.96 13.62 1.60
CA ILE A 108 -9.47 14.64 0.70
C ILE A 108 -9.33 16.01 1.38
N LEU A 109 -8.56 16.91 0.75
CA LEU A 109 -8.47 18.30 1.18
C LEU A 109 -9.71 19.07 0.70
N PHE A 110 -10.37 19.78 1.60
CA PHE A 110 -11.57 20.53 1.26
C PHE A 110 -11.77 21.73 2.20
N TYR A 111 -12.76 22.56 1.89
CA TYR A 111 -13.32 23.59 2.77
C TYR A 111 -14.81 23.77 2.48
N PHE A 112 -15.55 24.28 3.48
CA PHE A 112 -16.95 24.66 3.30
C PHE A 112 -17.07 26.13 2.90
N ASP A 113 -17.98 26.40 1.97
CA ASP A 113 -18.36 27.76 1.57
C ASP A 113 -19.90 27.84 1.46
N ILE A 114 -20.48 29.03 1.47
CA ILE A 114 -21.91 29.24 1.26
C ILE A 114 -22.10 29.83 -0.13
N GLN A 115 -22.94 29.17 -0.92
CA GLN A 115 -23.41 29.68 -2.20
C GLN A 115 -24.95 29.67 -2.22
N ASP A 116 -25.53 30.85 -2.38
CA ASP A 116 -26.97 31.05 -2.29
C ASP A 116 -27.59 30.44 -1.00
N SER A 117 -28.40 29.39 -1.13
CA SER A 117 -29.05 28.68 -0.03
C SER A 117 -28.40 27.34 0.32
N ALA A 118 -27.20 27.07 -0.14
CA ALA A 118 -26.47 25.81 0.07
C ALA A 118 -25.09 26.02 0.70
N VAL A 119 -24.72 25.08 1.57
CA VAL A 119 -23.32 24.90 1.96
C VAL A 119 -22.67 24.01 0.91
N VAL A 120 -21.61 24.48 0.27
CA VAL A 120 -20.86 23.73 -0.72
C VAL A 120 -19.52 23.30 -0.15
N MET A 121 -19.14 22.05 -0.42
CA MET A 121 -17.84 21.47 -0.08
C MET A 121 -16.94 21.58 -1.31
N LYS A 122 -15.89 22.37 -1.21
CA LYS A 122 -14.96 22.66 -2.30
C LYS A 122 -13.61 22.05 -2.05
N THR A 123 -13.02 21.45 -3.08
CA THR A 123 -11.62 21.00 -3.09
C THR A 123 -10.75 22.13 -3.61
N PRO A 124 -9.76 22.62 -2.83
CA PRO A 124 -8.86 23.66 -3.31
C PRO A 124 -8.01 23.14 -4.46
N ASN A 125 -7.71 24.01 -5.41
CA ASN A 125 -6.77 23.68 -6.47
C ASN A 125 -5.33 23.52 -5.90
N ASN A 126 -4.49 22.76 -6.60
CA ASN A 126 -3.13 22.45 -6.17
C ASN A 126 -2.09 23.48 -6.62
N VAL A 127 -2.51 24.69 -6.98
CA VAL A 127 -1.63 25.73 -7.53
C VAL A 127 -1.08 26.61 -6.40
N LEU A 128 0.24 26.79 -6.41
CA LEU A 128 0.96 27.78 -5.61
C LEU A 128 1.36 28.93 -6.51
N PHE A 129 0.84 30.09 -6.22
CA PHE A 129 1.31 31.30 -6.85
C PHE A 129 2.27 32.05 -5.91
N GLN A 130 3.49 32.32 -6.36
CA GLN A 130 4.43 33.15 -5.59
C GLN A 130 4.03 34.60 -5.74
N ASP A 131 3.26 35.09 -4.78
CA ASP A 131 2.81 36.47 -4.72
C ASP A 131 3.90 37.35 -4.16
N ASN A 132 4.63 38.03 -5.03
CA ASN A 132 5.57 39.09 -4.65
C ASN A 132 4.92 40.50 -4.74
N GLY A 133 3.59 40.57 -4.78
CA GLY A 133 2.85 41.86 -4.76
C GLY A 133 2.75 42.57 -6.12
N ALA A 134 3.40 42.06 -7.18
CA ALA A 134 3.59 42.84 -8.41
C ALA A 134 2.61 42.51 -9.56
N ASP A 135 1.86 41.39 -9.53
CA ASP A 135 1.09 40.97 -10.71
C ASP A 135 -0.36 40.60 -10.41
N THR A 136 -1.20 41.64 -10.26
CA THR A 136 -2.66 41.48 -10.05
C THR A 136 -3.36 40.88 -11.28
N GLN A 137 -2.82 41.08 -12.49
CA GLN A 137 -3.39 40.57 -13.72
C GLN A 137 -3.20 39.06 -13.85
N LEU A 138 -2.01 38.58 -13.49
CA LEU A 138 -1.71 37.14 -13.48
C LEU A 138 -2.57 36.42 -12.43
N LYS A 139 -2.79 37.02 -11.27
CA LYS A 139 -3.74 36.48 -10.27
C LYS A 139 -5.15 36.34 -10.83
N GLY A 140 -5.64 37.32 -11.55
CA GLY A 140 -6.93 37.29 -12.21
C GLY A 140 -7.03 36.16 -13.24
N ALA A 141 -6.00 35.99 -14.07
CA ALA A 141 -5.92 34.93 -15.07
C ALA A 141 -5.85 33.54 -14.42
N LEU A 142 -5.08 33.41 -13.34
CA LEU A 142 -4.99 32.14 -12.59
C LEU A 142 -6.32 31.77 -11.92
N ALA A 143 -7.05 32.71 -11.35
CA ALA A 143 -8.36 32.49 -10.76
C ALA A 143 -9.41 32.03 -11.79
N LEU A 144 -9.24 32.40 -13.07
CA LEU A 144 -10.09 31.90 -14.16
C LEU A 144 -9.66 30.51 -14.63
N THR A 145 -8.35 30.23 -14.65
CA THR A 145 -7.79 28.97 -15.15
C THR A 145 -7.86 27.84 -14.12
N TYR A 146 -7.59 28.14 -12.84
CA TYR A 146 -7.52 27.18 -11.74
C TYR A 146 -8.56 27.51 -10.68
N ARG A 147 -9.78 27.00 -10.89
CA ARG A 147 -10.88 27.17 -9.94
C ARG A 147 -10.92 25.99 -8.98
N ASP A 148 -11.35 26.25 -7.73
CA ASP A 148 -11.65 25.20 -6.78
C ASP A 148 -12.86 24.39 -7.21
N ALA A 149 -12.75 23.07 -7.17
CA ALA A 149 -13.83 22.20 -7.62
C ALA A 149 -14.91 22.08 -6.53
N ILE A 150 -16.18 22.24 -6.88
CA ILE A 150 -17.29 21.88 -6.00
C ILE A 150 -17.43 20.37 -6.04
N TRP A 151 -17.17 19.74 -4.86
CA TRP A 151 -17.22 18.29 -4.75
C TRP A 151 -18.58 17.78 -4.25
N ASN A 152 -19.22 18.54 -3.33
CA ASN A 152 -20.53 18.22 -2.83
C ASN A 152 -21.30 19.50 -2.43
N GLY A 153 -22.64 19.41 -2.28
CA GLY A 153 -23.50 20.50 -1.85
C GLY A 153 -24.58 20.00 -0.90
N PHE A 154 -24.89 20.82 0.11
CA PHE A 154 -25.85 20.51 1.16
C PHE A 154 -26.81 21.67 1.34
N ASN A 155 -28.11 21.40 1.33
CA ASN A 155 -29.12 22.42 1.61
C ASN A 155 -29.02 22.90 3.06
N ILE A 156 -29.08 24.21 3.28
CA ILE A 156 -29.12 24.79 4.62
C ILE A 156 -30.49 24.44 5.26
N ALA A 157 -30.44 23.64 6.34
CA ALA A 157 -31.63 23.26 7.10
C ALA A 157 -32.08 24.42 8.03
N ALA A 158 -31.13 25.05 8.72
CA ALA A 158 -31.37 26.18 9.63
C ALA A 158 -30.08 26.98 9.85
N TYR A 159 -30.19 28.12 10.50
CA TYR A 159 -29.08 28.81 11.17
C TYR A 159 -29.30 28.68 12.69
N SER A 160 -28.22 28.68 13.48
CA SER A 160 -28.31 28.74 14.94
C SER A 160 -29.11 29.96 15.37
N ASN A 161 -29.69 29.92 16.58
CA ASN A 161 -30.56 31.00 17.05
C ASN A 161 -29.89 32.37 17.15
N ASP A 162 -28.56 32.40 17.28
CA ASP A 162 -27.69 33.58 17.25
C ASP A 162 -27.10 33.86 15.86
N SER A 163 -27.40 33.03 14.85
CA SER A 163 -26.87 33.08 13.50
C SER A 163 -25.34 32.92 13.40
N SER A 164 -24.70 32.44 14.43
CA SER A 164 -23.24 32.22 14.46
C SER A 164 -22.82 30.95 13.71
N ALA A 165 -23.73 30.01 13.51
CA ALA A 165 -23.53 28.76 12.84
C ALA A 165 -24.58 28.44 11.77
N VAL A 166 -24.19 27.62 10.79
CA VAL A 166 -25.10 27.07 9.76
C VAL A 166 -25.30 25.58 9.99
N VAL A 167 -26.56 25.11 9.91
CA VAL A 167 -26.93 23.70 10.11
C VAL A 167 -27.33 23.08 8.77
N PHE A 168 -26.75 21.94 8.43
CA PHE A 168 -27.03 21.22 7.19
C PHE A 168 -26.83 19.70 7.35
N ASP A 169 -27.55 18.91 6.53
CA ASP A 169 -27.53 17.45 6.55
C ASP A 169 -26.41 16.89 5.69
N VAL A 170 -25.46 16.14 6.30
CA VAL A 170 -24.32 15.50 5.63
C VAL A 170 -24.49 13.99 5.49
N THR A 171 -25.69 13.46 5.78
CA THR A 171 -25.96 12.01 5.82
C THR A 171 -25.64 11.31 4.50
N SER A 172 -25.97 11.94 3.37
CA SER A 172 -25.74 11.35 2.04
C SER A 172 -24.26 11.06 1.76
N LEU A 173 -23.35 11.87 2.33
CA LEU A 173 -21.91 11.73 2.13
C LEU A 173 -21.25 10.89 3.24
N LEU A 174 -21.57 11.19 4.51
CA LEU A 174 -20.83 10.65 5.65
C LEU A 174 -21.62 9.59 6.46
N GLY A 175 -22.93 9.43 6.21
CA GLY A 175 -23.78 8.51 6.97
C GLY A 175 -24.32 7.33 6.16
N LYS A 176 -24.02 7.25 4.86
CA LYS A 176 -24.49 6.19 3.97
C LYS A 176 -23.40 5.71 3.03
N PRO A 177 -23.42 4.42 2.62
CA PRO A 177 -22.54 3.94 1.56
C PRO A 177 -22.74 4.74 0.27
N ASN A 178 -21.67 5.23 -0.32
CA ASN A 178 -21.71 5.96 -1.59
C ASN A 178 -20.45 5.69 -2.42
N SER A 179 -20.50 6.05 -3.70
CA SER A 179 -19.38 5.81 -4.63
C SER A 179 -18.23 6.80 -4.47
N ALA A 180 -18.47 7.99 -3.89
CA ALA A 180 -17.45 9.00 -3.68
C ALA A 180 -16.45 8.59 -2.58
N LEU A 181 -16.94 7.84 -1.58
CA LEU A 181 -16.15 7.30 -0.47
C LEU A 181 -16.28 5.77 -0.45
N ALA A 182 -15.93 5.13 -1.56
CA ALA A 182 -16.06 3.69 -1.71
C ALA A 182 -15.26 2.92 -0.65
N VAL A 183 -15.93 2.01 0.05
CA VAL A 183 -15.34 1.21 1.14
C VAL A 183 -14.84 -0.13 0.65
N MET A 184 -15.58 -0.75 -0.28
CA MET A 184 -15.31 -2.11 -0.71
C MET A 184 -14.39 -2.15 -1.95
N PRO A 185 -13.39 -3.05 -1.97
CA PRO A 185 -12.57 -3.24 -3.15
C PRO A 185 -13.38 -3.88 -4.29
N THR A 186 -13.00 -3.57 -5.53
CA THR A 186 -13.63 -4.17 -6.73
C THR A 186 -13.01 -5.50 -7.14
N LYS A 187 -11.89 -5.89 -6.52
CA LYS A 187 -11.16 -7.13 -6.81
C LYS A 187 -10.49 -7.67 -5.56
N LYS A 188 -10.36 -9.00 -5.51
CA LYS A 188 -9.51 -9.70 -4.55
C LYS A 188 -8.82 -10.90 -5.22
N GLY A 189 -7.52 -10.83 -5.36
CA GLY A 189 -6.78 -11.82 -6.14
C GLY A 189 -7.36 -11.92 -7.56
N ASN A 190 -7.70 -13.13 -7.99
CA ASN A 190 -8.26 -13.38 -9.30
C ASN A 190 -9.80 -13.16 -9.39
N TYR A 191 -10.44 -12.82 -8.27
CA TYR A 191 -11.90 -12.63 -8.23
C TYR A 191 -12.26 -11.15 -8.44
N ALA A 192 -13.20 -10.89 -9.33
CA ALA A 192 -13.90 -9.61 -9.37
C ALA A 192 -14.96 -9.60 -8.26
N LEU A 193 -15.06 -8.49 -7.54
CA LEU A 193 -16.02 -8.29 -6.45
C LEU A 193 -17.05 -7.24 -6.87
N LYS A 194 -18.31 -7.55 -6.69
CA LYS A 194 -19.41 -6.59 -6.80
C LYS A 194 -20.02 -6.40 -5.42
N ALA A 195 -19.83 -5.23 -4.85
CA ALA A 195 -20.45 -4.85 -3.58
C ALA A 195 -21.71 -4.03 -3.85
N THR A 196 -22.86 -4.57 -3.49
CA THR A 196 -24.16 -3.90 -3.60
C THR A 196 -24.51 -3.28 -2.25
N PRO A 197 -24.56 -1.93 -2.11
CA PRO A 197 -24.91 -1.29 -0.86
C PRO A 197 -26.32 -1.64 -0.41
N LYS A 198 -26.49 -1.89 0.90
CA LYS A 198 -27.79 -2.08 1.56
C LYS A 198 -28.00 -0.89 2.52
N SER A 199 -28.43 0.24 1.96
CA SER A 199 -28.55 1.49 2.72
C SER A 199 -29.55 1.41 3.88
N GLU A 200 -30.58 0.60 3.73
CA GLU A 200 -31.60 0.32 4.75
C GLU A 200 -31.07 -0.51 5.93
N LEU A 201 -29.96 -1.24 5.72
CA LEU A 201 -29.24 -2.02 6.73
C LEU A 201 -27.96 -1.33 7.20
N SER A 202 -27.77 -0.07 6.86
CA SER A 202 -26.58 0.71 7.22
C SER A 202 -26.94 1.77 8.26
N PHE A 203 -26.13 1.84 9.32
CA PHE A 203 -26.44 2.66 10.50
C PHE A 203 -25.25 3.51 10.92
N ILE A 204 -25.54 4.70 11.44
CA ILE A 204 -24.57 5.55 12.11
C ILE A 204 -24.40 5.02 13.53
N ARG A 205 -23.17 4.49 13.84
CA ARG A 205 -22.89 3.90 15.14
C ARG A 205 -22.66 4.98 16.20
N SER A 206 -21.75 5.92 15.93
CA SER A 206 -21.40 6.98 16.87
C SER A 206 -20.93 8.24 16.16
N VAL A 207 -21.03 9.36 16.86
CA VAL A 207 -20.47 10.65 16.47
C VAL A 207 -19.66 11.21 17.63
N LYS A 208 -18.45 11.71 17.37
CA LYS A 208 -17.59 12.38 18.35
C LYS A 208 -17.10 13.69 17.74
N SER A 209 -16.95 14.71 18.56
CA SER A 209 -16.37 15.99 18.13
C SER A 209 -15.34 16.45 19.15
N PHE A 210 -14.17 16.86 18.66
CA PHE A 210 -13.03 17.34 19.40
C PHE A 210 -12.72 18.78 18.98
N ASP A 211 -11.81 19.47 19.64
CA ASP A 211 -11.54 20.89 19.40
C ASP A 211 -11.00 21.20 17.99
N THR A 212 -10.38 20.23 17.33
CA THR A 212 -9.77 20.39 15.99
C THR A 212 -10.25 19.36 14.96
N ASN A 213 -11.02 18.37 15.38
CA ASN A 213 -11.51 17.31 14.50
C ASN A 213 -12.80 16.68 15.00
N LEU A 214 -13.42 15.86 14.16
CA LEU A 214 -14.58 15.04 14.52
C LEU A 214 -14.48 13.67 13.87
N THR A 215 -15.15 12.68 14.44
CA THR A 215 -15.26 11.34 13.86
C THR A 215 -16.73 10.90 13.79
N ILE A 216 -17.05 10.21 12.71
CA ILE A 216 -18.35 9.60 12.44
C ILE A 216 -18.12 8.14 12.12
N THR A 217 -18.53 7.26 13.02
CA THR A 217 -18.40 5.82 12.82
C THR A 217 -19.71 5.23 12.33
N ASN A 218 -19.65 4.48 11.24
CA ASN A 218 -20.78 3.86 10.58
C ASN A 218 -20.62 2.35 10.50
N ASP A 219 -21.72 1.62 10.48
CA ASP A 219 -21.84 0.23 10.06
C ASP A 219 -22.51 0.17 8.68
N PHE A 220 -21.73 -0.04 7.64
CA PHE A 220 -22.21 -0.12 6.27
C PHE A 220 -22.39 -1.58 5.84
N SER A 221 -23.59 -1.92 5.40
CA SER A 221 -23.93 -3.26 4.95
C SER A 221 -23.94 -3.37 3.43
N TYR A 222 -23.40 -4.47 2.94
CA TYR A 222 -23.26 -4.80 1.52
C TYR A 222 -23.67 -6.23 1.25
N GLY A 223 -24.19 -6.50 0.05
CA GLY A 223 -24.24 -7.82 -0.54
C GLY A 223 -23.04 -8.02 -1.46
N ILE A 224 -22.17 -8.98 -1.16
CA ILE A 224 -20.96 -9.23 -1.93
C ILE A 224 -21.16 -10.41 -2.88
N SER A 225 -21.03 -10.17 -4.17
CA SER A 225 -20.99 -11.21 -5.20
C SER A 225 -19.59 -11.35 -5.77
N LYS A 226 -19.12 -12.59 -5.92
CA LYS A 226 -17.80 -12.93 -6.49
C LYS A 226 -17.96 -13.46 -7.91
N SER A 227 -17.02 -13.13 -8.78
CA SER A 227 -16.94 -13.75 -10.10
C SER A 227 -15.48 -14.03 -10.49
N LEU A 228 -15.26 -15.12 -11.23
CA LEU A 228 -14.00 -15.47 -11.84
C LEU A 228 -14.21 -15.55 -13.35
N MET A 229 -13.42 -14.83 -14.14
CA MET A 229 -13.58 -14.77 -15.61
C MET A 229 -15.05 -14.45 -16.04
N SER A 230 -15.70 -13.53 -15.33
CA SER A 230 -17.09 -13.13 -15.52
C SER A 230 -18.15 -14.20 -15.14
N MET A 231 -17.74 -15.36 -14.64
CA MET A 231 -18.65 -16.38 -14.15
C MET A 231 -18.92 -16.16 -12.65
N PRO A 232 -20.17 -16.06 -12.19
CA PRO A 232 -20.52 -15.94 -10.79
C PRO A 232 -20.04 -17.16 -9.99
N ILE A 233 -19.55 -16.91 -8.77
CA ILE A 233 -19.13 -17.96 -7.84
C ILE A 233 -19.92 -17.79 -6.55
N GLY A 234 -20.78 -18.77 -6.26
CA GLY A 234 -21.65 -18.75 -5.08
C GLY A 234 -22.76 -17.70 -5.16
N GLY A 235 -23.46 -17.51 -4.05
CA GLY A 235 -24.52 -16.50 -3.90
C GLY A 235 -23.97 -15.18 -3.38
N GLU A 236 -24.86 -14.21 -3.23
CA GLU A 236 -24.56 -12.94 -2.56
C GLU A 236 -24.33 -13.17 -1.05
N MET A 237 -23.19 -12.72 -0.53
CA MET A 237 -22.80 -12.86 0.88
C MET A 237 -23.04 -11.53 1.61
N PRO A 238 -23.81 -11.53 2.72
CA PRO A 238 -23.97 -10.32 3.52
C PRO A 238 -22.66 -9.97 4.23
N THR A 239 -22.25 -8.72 4.12
CA THR A 239 -21.03 -8.22 4.73
C THR A 239 -21.28 -6.86 5.32
N THR A 240 -20.91 -6.67 6.60
CA THR A 240 -20.97 -5.36 7.27
C THR A 240 -19.57 -4.87 7.59
N VAL A 241 -19.30 -3.62 7.24
CA VAL A 241 -18.00 -2.97 7.44
C VAL A 241 -18.20 -1.72 8.29
N GLY A 242 -17.48 -1.67 9.41
CA GLY A 242 -17.41 -0.44 10.21
C GLY A 242 -16.39 0.52 9.61
N VAL A 243 -16.83 1.75 9.36
CA VAL A 243 -15.97 2.81 8.79
C VAL A 243 -16.04 4.03 9.69
N SER A 244 -14.90 4.56 10.09
CA SER A 244 -14.78 5.84 10.77
C SER A 244 -14.33 6.91 9.79
N TYR A 245 -15.15 7.92 9.58
CA TYR A 245 -14.78 9.12 8.84
C TYR A 245 -14.27 10.18 9.81
N THR A 246 -13.10 10.73 9.53
CA THR A 246 -12.50 11.81 10.31
C THR A 246 -12.48 13.08 9.49
N VAL A 247 -13.05 14.17 10.03
CA VAL A 247 -12.92 15.52 9.48
C VAL A 247 -12.00 16.31 10.40
N ALA A 248 -10.87 16.79 9.89
CA ALA A 248 -9.86 17.50 10.66
C ALA A 248 -9.61 18.90 10.12
N LEU A 249 -9.54 19.88 11.02
CA LEU A 249 -9.11 21.24 10.67
C LEU A 249 -7.62 21.27 10.45
N LEU A 250 -7.16 21.85 9.33
CA LEU A 250 -5.74 22.08 9.13
C LEU A 250 -5.23 23.23 10.00
N PRO A 251 -4.01 23.13 10.60
CA PRO A 251 -3.44 24.17 11.43
C PRO A 251 -3.23 25.49 10.65
N GLU A 252 -3.52 26.62 11.28
CA GLU A 252 -3.22 27.94 10.70
C GLU A 252 -1.72 28.24 10.72
N SER A 253 -1.02 27.85 11.80
CA SER A 253 0.44 27.90 11.88
C SER A 253 1.02 26.68 11.20
N THR A 254 1.65 26.86 10.07
CA THR A 254 2.14 25.79 9.24
C THR A 254 3.66 25.59 9.39
N MET A 255 4.06 24.33 9.43
CA MET A 255 5.47 23.96 9.31
C MET A 255 6.02 24.47 7.98
N ARG A 256 7.23 25.05 7.98
CA ARG A 256 7.91 25.35 6.71
C ARG A 256 8.12 24.09 5.88
N PRO A 257 7.63 24.01 4.62
CA PRO A 257 7.80 22.84 3.79
C PRO A 257 9.28 22.56 3.51
N ARG A 258 9.62 21.31 3.18
CA ARG A 258 10.95 20.92 2.69
C ARG A 258 10.84 20.44 1.26
N ILE A 259 11.61 21.06 0.35
CA ILE A 259 11.61 20.66 -1.06
C ILE A 259 12.28 19.29 -1.18
N MET A 260 11.58 18.36 -1.83
CA MET A 260 12.00 16.97 -1.99
C MET A 260 13.20 16.83 -2.93
N ASP A 261 14.11 15.92 -2.58
CA ASP A 261 15.13 15.39 -3.48
C ASP A 261 14.75 13.95 -3.86
N SER A 262 14.49 13.69 -5.14
CA SER A 262 14.03 12.39 -5.63
C SER A 262 15.01 11.23 -5.39
N ARG A 263 16.25 11.52 -4.98
CA ARG A 263 17.28 10.53 -4.64
C ARG A 263 17.14 9.99 -3.21
N ILE A 264 16.24 10.58 -2.42
CA ILE A 264 15.95 10.20 -1.04
C ILE A 264 14.58 9.53 -0.99
N GLY A 265 14.48 8.37 -0.34
CA GLY A 265 13.22 7.65 -0.18
C GLY A 265 12.36 8.22 0.93
N VAL A 266 11.72 9.35 0.66
CA VAL A 266 10.76 10.01 1.57
C VAL A 266 9.47 10.27 0.79
N ASN A 267 8.34 10.13 1.45
CA ASN A 267 7.03 10.42 0.88
C ASN A 267 6.85 11.91 0.67
N SER A 268 5.98 12.33 -0.26
CA SER A 268 5.83 13.75 -0.57
C SER A 268 4.44 14.10 -1.09
N SER A 269 4.04 15.34 -0.83
CA SER A 269 2.88 15.99 -1.45
C SER A 269 3.35 16.86 -2.61
N VAL A 270 2.53 16.97 -3.67
CA VAL A 270 2.87 17.74 -4.87
C VAL A 270 2.03 19.02 -4.95
N ARG A 271 2.67 20.07 -5.45
CA ARG A 271 2.02 21.34 -5.80
C ARG A 271 2.47 21.78 -7.20
N LEU A 272 1.64 22.53 -7.87
CA LEU A 272 1.99 23.20 -9.12
C LEU A 272 2.42 24.62 -8.78
N GLU A 273 3.69 24.91 -8.90
CA GLU A 273 4.22 26.27 -8.68
C GLU A 273 4.20 27.05 -9.98
N ILE A 274 3.64 28.25 -9.91
CA ILE A 274 3.70 29.23 -10.99
C ILE A 274 4.54 30.40 -10.49
N PRO A 275 5.79 30.52 -10.97
CA PRO A 275 6.67 31.60 -10.54
C PRO A 275 6.17 32.97 -11.04
N ASN A 276 6.64 34.02 -10.40
CA ASN A 276 6.35 35.39 -10.81
C ASN A 276 6.75 35.61 -12.29
N GLY A 277 5.90 36.27 -13.08
CA GLY A 277 6.08 36.42 -14.51
C GLY A 277 5.42 35.35 -15.38
N GLY A 278 4.81 34.28 -14.78
CA GLY A 278 3.89 33.34 -15.44
C GLY A 278 4.44 32.52 -16.61
N THR A 279 5.76 32.50 -16.82
CA THR A 279 6.35 31.96 -18.05
C THR A 279 6.54 30.45 -18.04
N LYS A 280 6.57 29.80 -16.87
CA LYS A 280 6.78 28.35 -16.75
C LYS A 280 6.23 27.84 -15.43
N SER A 281 5.23 26.95 -15.53
CA SER A 281 4.80 26.19 -14.36
C SER A 281 5.75 25.02 -14.07
N GLN A 282 5.98 24.72 -12.80
CA GLN A 282 6.76 23.56 -12.38
C GLN A 282 6.11 22.84 -11.21
N ARG A 283 6.28 21.53 -11.18
CA ARG A 283 5.84 20.74 -10.02
C ARG A 283 6.89 20.83 -8.93
N ILE A 284 6.44 21.17 -7.73
CA ILE A 284 7.25 21.16 -6.53
C ILE A 284 6.71 20.10 -5.58
N PHE A 285 7.61 19.41 -4.90
CA PHE A 285 7.25 18.30 -4.02
C PHE A 285 7.73 18.65 -2.61
N TYR A 286 6.83 18.46 -1.63
CA TYR A 286 7.12 18.72 -0.22
C TYR A 286 7.24 17.41 0.53
N ALA A 287 8.42 17.15 1.11
CA ALA A 287 8.72 15.93 1.87
C ALA A 287 7.83 15.82 3.09
N HIS A 288 7.29 14.62 3.33
CA HIS A 288 6.51 14.35 4.53
C HIS A 288 7.43 14.22 5.75
N ARG A 289 7.14 14.97 6.82
CA ARG A 289 7.88 14.93 8.07
C ARG A 289 7.10 15.52 9.23
N TRP A 290 7.45 15.12 10.44
CA TRP A 290 6.97 15.78 11.65
C TRP A 290 7.64 17.13 11.85
N ASN A 291 6.96 18.04 12.51
CA ASN A 291 7.46 19.37 12.83
C ASN A 291 8.34 19.32 14.09
N LEU A 292 9.63 19.10 13.93
CA LEU A 292 10.60 19.07 15.03
C LEU A 292 11.39 20.37 15.09
N VAL A 293 11.14 21.15 16.14
CA VAL A 293 11.85 22.41 16.42
C VAL A 293 12.63 22.23 17.72
N PRO A 294 13.96 22.52 17.74
CA PRO A 294 14.75 22.38 18.96
C PRO A 294 14.34 23.40 20.03
N LYS A 295 14.21 22.98 21.30
CA LYS A 295 13.96 23.86 22.45
C LYS A 295 15.08 24.89 22.61
N ASP A 296 16.34 24.43 22.52
CA ASP A 296 17.53 25.29 22.54
C ASP A 296 18.10 25.43 21.11
N LYS A 297 17.53 26.36 20.33
CA LYS A 297 18.02 26.65 18.97
C LYS A 297 19.49 27.08 18.92
N LYS A 298 19.96 27.84 19.95
CA LYS A 298 21.36 28.30 20.02
C LYS A 298 22.33 27.16 20.35
N GLY A 299 21.93 26.27 21.28
CA GLY A 299 22.68 25.05 21.61
C GLY A 299 22.73 24.10 20.45
N TYR A 300 21.60 23.87 19.77
CA TYR A 300 21.49 23.03 18.58
C TYR A 300 22.47 23.51 17.48
N ALA A 301 22.47 24.79 17.18
CA ALA A 301 23.40 25.38 16.18
C ALA A 301 24.90 25.19 16.55
N LYS A 302 25.21 25.00 17.84
CA LYS A 302 26.55 24.68 18.35
C LYS A 302 26.82 23.18 18.47
N GLY A 303 25.93 22.32 17.96
CA GLY A 303 26.06 20.86 17.99
C GLY A 303 25.71 20.21 19.34
N LYS A 304 25.05 20.91 20.27
CA LYS A 304 24.56 20.34 21.52
C LYS A 304 23.27 19.56 21.28
N LEU A 305 23.14 18.40 21.95
CA LEU A 305 21.90 17.64 21.99
C LEU A 305 20.81 18.46 22.72
N THR A 306 19.66 18.60 22.12
CA THR A 306 18.49 19.28 22.67
C THR A 306 17.23 18.47 22.45
N GLU A 307 16.24 18.63 23.30
CA GLU A 307 14.92 18.08 23.06
C GLU A 307 14.15 18.92 22.04
N PRO A 308 13.22 18.32 21.29
CA PRO A 308 12.27 19.11 20.50
C PRO A 308 11.28 19.84 21.41
N VAL A 309 10.69 20.92 20.91
CA VAL A 309 9.59 21.62 21.60
C VAL A 309 8.41 20.70 21.83
N THR A 310 8.08 19.92 20.78
CA THR A 310 7.04 18.89 20.84
C THR A 310 7.66 17.59 20.33
N PRO A 311 7.82 16.56 21.17
CA PRO A 311 8.28 15.25 20.75
C PRO A 311 7.18 14.52 19.97
N ILE A 312 7.59 13.61 19.07
CA ILE A 312 6.68 12.68 18.40
C ILE A 312 6.27 11.64 19.43
N ARG A 313 5.00 11.60 19.80
CA ARG A 313 4.52 10.73 20.86
C ARG A 313 3.60 9.65 20.31
N PHE A 314 3.89 8.39 20.67
CA PHE A 314 3.06 7.25 20.34
C PHE A 314 2.44 6.64 21.59
N TYR A 315 1.14 6.40 21.53
CA TYR A 315 0.35 5.79 22.60
C TYR A 315 0.16 4.30 22.30
N VAL A 316 0.58 3.43 23.22
CA VAL A 316 0.46 1.96 23.09
C VAL A 316 -0.83 1.48 23.71
N ASP A 317 -1.63 0.75 22.93
CA ASP A 317 -2.91 0.18 23.34
C ASP A 317 -2.74 -0.79 24.52
N ASP A 318 -3.59 -0.67 25.51
CA ASP A 318 -3.64 -1.53 26.68
C ASP A 318 -4.12 -2.96 26.37
N ALA A 319 -4.79 -3.16 25.23
CA ALA A 319 -5.24 -4.46 24.74
C ALA A 319 -4.10 -5.41 24.26
N PHE A 320 -2.88 -4.91 24.07
CA PHE A 320 -1.76 -5.77 23.70
C PHE A 320 -1.44 -6.81 24.76
N PRO A 321 -1.10 -8.06 24.38
CA PRO A 321 -0.47 -9.03 25.29
C PRO A 321 0.77 -8.42 25.95
N GLU A 322 0.96 -8.68 27.25
CA GLU A 322 2.00 -8.01 28.04
C GLU A 322 3.41 -8.20 27.47
N ASN A 323 3.69 -9.42 27.00
CA ASN A 323 4.99 -9.77 26.40
C ASN A 323 5.23 -9.09 25.02
N TRP A 324 4.22 -8.46 24.40
CA TRP A 324 4.38 -7.71 23.15
C TRP A 324 4.77 -6.24 23.40
N LYS A 325 4.38 -5.68 24.54
CA LYS A 325 4.58 -4.25 24.83
C LYS A 325 6.04 -3.84 24.84
N LYS A 326 6.91 -4.67 25.45
CA LYS A 326 8.35 -4.40 25.49
C LYS A 326 8.98 -4.33 24.09
N PRO A 327 8.88 -5.35 23.20
CA PRO A 327 9.42 -5.26 21.84
C PRO A 327 8.81 -4.15 21.00
N ILE A 328 7.54 -3.80 21.20
CA ILE A 328 6.92 -2.64 20.55
C ILE A 328 7.63 -1.35 20.96
N ARG A 329 7.80 -1.10 22.25
CA ARG A 329 8.50 0.08 22.77
C ARG A 329 9.94 0.16 22.29
N GLU A 330 10.67 -0.95 22.33
CA GLU A 330 12.03 -1.03 21.83
C GLU A 330 12.11 -0.69 20.35
N GLY A 331 11.17 -1.21 19.53
CA GLY A 331 11.08 -0.92 18.10
C GLY A 331 10.87 0.56 17.80
N VAL A 332 9.95 1.20 18.53
CA VAL A 332 9.69 2.64 18.36
C VAL A 332 10.90 3.49 18.76
N LEU A 333 11.48 3.23 19.92
CA LEU A 333 12.55 4.04 20.50
C LEU A 333 13.90 3.91 19.77
N GLN A 334 14.08 2.87 18.94
CA GLN A 334 15.32 2.73 18.14
C GLN A 334 15.63 3.96 17.29
N TRP A 335 14.61 4.66 16.80
CA TRP A 335 14.78 5.84 15.94
C TRP A 335 15.44 7.02 16.66
N ASN A 336 15.35 7.10 17.99
CA ASN A 336 16.07 8.15 18.75
C ASN A 336 17.55 8.15 18.45
N LYS A 337 18.19 6.97 18.20
CA LYS A 337 19.59 6.87 17.81
C LYS A 337 19.93 7.63 16.52
N ALA A 338 18.98 7.67 15.57
CA ALA A 338 19.14 8.43 14.33
C ALA A 338 18.92 9.93 14.57
N PHE A 339 17.98 10.30 15.42
CA PHE A 339 17.72 11.69 15.80
C PHE A 339 18.85 12.30 16.63
N GLU A 340 19.49 11.53 17.52
CA GLU A 340 20.67 11.98 18.29
C GLU A 340 21.84 12.37 17.38
N LYS A 341 22.04 11.66 16.27
CA LYS A 341 23.08 12.00 15.29
C LYS A 341 22.87 13.35 14.60
N ILE A 342 21.67 13.89 14.68
CA ILE A 342 21.31 15.20 14.11
C ILE A 342 21.02 16.25 15.18
N GLY A 343 21.33 15.99 16.45
CA GLY A 343 21.24 16.95 17.53
C GLY A 343 19.97 16.91 18.38
N PHE A 344 19.04 15.97 18.13
CA PHE A 344 17.85 15.80 18.95
C PHE A 344 17.98 14.62 19.91
N LYS A 345 17.76 14.83 21.20
CA LYS A 345 17.53 13.75 22.19
C LYS A 345 16.02 13.67 22.47
N ASN A 346 15.56 12.47 22.77
CA ASN A 346 14.13 12.22 23.10
C ASN A 346 13.18 12.77 22.02
N ALA A 347 13.56 12.63 20.76
CA ALA A 347 12.71 13.06 19.65
C ALA A 347 11.40 12.30 19.57
N ILE A 348 11.42 11.02 19.98
CA ILE A 348 10.28 10.11 20.00
C ILE A 348 10.05 9.64 21.43
N GLU A 349 8.80 9.68 21.87
CA GLU A 349 8.32 9.17 23.14
C GLU A 349 7.29 8.08 22.96
N VAL A 350 7.26 7.12 23.88
CA VAL A 350 6.27 6.05 23.92
C VAL A 350 5.61 6.04 25.29
N VAL A 351 4.28 6.14 25.28
CA VAL A 351 3.46 6.14 26.48
C VAL A 351 2.35 5.10 26.37
N ASP A 352 1.86 4.59 27.50
CA ASP A 352 0.69 3.71 27.52
C ASP A 352 -0.60 4.53 27.37
N PHE A 353 -1.67 3.89 26.92
CA PHE A 353 -3.00 4.47 27.03
C PHE A 353 -3.27 4.87 28.48
N PRO A 354 -3.80 6.06 28.75
CA PRO A 354 -4.10 6.49 30.10
C PRO A 354 -5.11 5.57 30.78
N GLN A 355 -4.85 5.15 32.01
CA GLN A 355 -5.76 4.31 32.79
C GLN A 355 -7.12 5.01 33.02
N LYS A 356 -7.08 6.32 33.28
CA LYS A 356 -8.26 7.19 33.32
C LYS A 356 -8.27 7.94 32.00
N ARG A 357 -9.13 7.53 31.07
CA ARG A 357 -9.11 8.06 29.72
C ARG A 357 -9.41 9.56 29.65
N GLY A 358 -10.28 10.09 30.56
CA GLY A 358 -10.61 11.51 30.56
C GLY A 358 -10.98 12.00 29.15
N ASP A 359 -10.20 12.96 28.64
CA ASP A 359 -10.37 13.50 27.29
C ASP A 359 -9.60 12.70 26.22
N PHE A 360 -8.83 11.66 26.63
CA PHE A 360 -8.11 10.80 25.68
C PHE A 360 -9.07 9.88 24.93
N ASP A 361 -9.05 9.98 23.62
CA ASP A 361 -9.79 9.10 22.72
C ASP A 361 -8.87 8.67 21.57
N PRO A 362 -8.64 7.37 21.35
CA PRO A 362 -7.75 6.89 20.28
C PRO A 362 -8.28 7.19 18.86
N ASP A 363 -9.52 7.66 18.72
CA ASP A 363 -10.08 8.11 17.45
C ASP A 363 -9.88 9.64 17.23
N ASN A 364 -9.33 10.37 18.22
CA ASN A 364 -8.94 11.77 18.07
C ASN A 364 -7.56 11.84 17.43
N ILE A 365 -7.45 12.50 16.27
CA ILE A 365 -6.19 12.62 15.52
C ILE A 365 -5.07 13.39 16.24
N GLU A 366 -5.32 13.95 17.42
CA GLU A 366 -4.26 14.50 18.28
C GLU A 366 -3.37 13.42 18.91
N TYR A 367 -3.80 12.14 18.86
CA TYR A 367 -3.11 11.02 19.50
C TYR A 367 -2.69 9.98 18.45
N SER A 368 -1.40 9.89 18.20
CA SER A 368 -0.83 8.82 17.36
C SER A 368 -0.78 7.51 18.15
N CYS A 369 -1.53 6.52 17.73
CA CYS A 369 -1.77 5.29 18.49
C CYS A 369 -1.16 4.06 17.82
N ILE A 370 -0.60 3.14 18.64
CA ILE A 370 -0.24 1.78 18.22
C ILE A 370 -1.32 0.85 18.75
N ARG A 371 -2.17 0.34 17.86
CA ARG A 371 -3.42 -0.34 18.18
C ARG A 371 -3.32 -1.84 17.96
N TYR A 372 -3.91 -2.63 18.88
CA TYR A 372 -4.02 -4.07 18.74
C TYR A 372 -5.29 -4.45 17.98
N VAL A 373 -5.15 -5.31 16.97
CA VAL A 373 -6.28 -5.82 16.19
C VAL A 373 -6.37 -7.33 16.32
N PRO A 374 -7.30 -7.85 17.12
CA PRO A 374 -7.57 -9.29 17.17
C PRO A 374 -8.26 -9.70 15.88
N SER A 375 -7.51 -10.36 14.97
CA SER A 375 -8.00 -10.75 13.66
C SER A 375 -7.47 -12.11 13.24
N GLY A 376 -8.30 -12.92 12.58
CA GLY A 376 -7.87 -14.16 11.92
C GLY A 376 -7.04 -13.92 10.64
N ALA A 377 -7.03 -12.71 10.12
CA ALA A 377 -6.22 -12.35 8.96
C ALA A 377 -4.74 -12.32 9.31
N SER A 378 -3.90 -12.98 8.52
CA SER A 378 -2.44 -12.91 8.64
C SER A 378 -1.95 -11.69 7.87
N ALA A 379 -1.63 -10.60 8.60
CA ALA A 379 -1.16 -9.37 8.03
C ALA A 379 0.07 -8.84 8.78
N LEU A 380 0.95 -8.15 8.05
CA LEU A 380 2.02 -7.33 8.63
C LEU A 380 1.41 -6.09 9.29
N PRO A 381 2.11 -5.44 10.22
CA PRO A 381 1.67 -4.14 10.73
C PRO A 381 1.40 -3.17 9.59
N SER A 382 0.42 -2.31 9.78
CA SER A 382 0.08 -1.25 8.83
C SER A 382 -0.08 0.08 9.56
N SER A 383 0.19 1.18 8.88
CA SER A 383 0.04 2.52 9.43
C SER A 383 -0.98 3.34 8.66
N ASP A 384 -1.65 4.21 9.39
CA ASP A 384 -2.52 5.27 8.92
C ASP A 384 -1.85 6.61 9.22
N ILE A 385 -1.66 7.47 8.22
CA ILE A 385 -0.87 8.70 8.34
C ILE A 385 -1.65 9.88 7.76
N HIS A 386 -1.89 10.89 8.59
CA HIS A 386 -2.55 12.13 8.21
C HIS A 386 -1.51 13.23 7.96
N VAL A 387 -1.47 13.76 6.74
CA VAL A 387 -0.48 14.74 6.28
C VAL A 387 -1.17 16.00 5.77
N ASN A 388 -0.70 17.16 6.21
CA ASN A 388 -1.06 18.44 5.60
C ASN A 388 -0.41 18.55 4.21
N PRO A 389 -1.16 18.47 3.10
CA PRO A 389 -0.58 18.46 1.77
C PRO A 389 0.03 19.80 1.36
N ASN A 390 -0.27 20.90 2.08
CA ASN A 390 0.28 22.21 1.81
C ASN A 390 1.74 22.35 2.24
N THR A 391 2.19 21.53 3.21
CA THR A 391 3.52 21.65 3.81
C THR A 391 4.29 20.34 3.87
N GLY A 392 3.60 19.21 3.73
CA GLY A 392 4.14 17.88 4.00
C GLY A 392 4.23 17.55 5.50
N GLU A 393 3.61 18.36 6.39
CA GLU A 393 3.60 18.11 7.82
C GLU A 393 2.77 16.88 8.15
N ILE A 394 3.39 15.90 8.82
CA ILE A 394 2.66 14.76 9.40
C ILE A 394 1.97 15.26 10.67
N MET A 395 0.66 15.20 10.68
CA MET A 395 -0.18 15.67 11.79
C MET A 395 -0.46 14.56 12.79
N GLU A 396 -0.65 13.35 12.28
CA GLU A 396 -0.91 12.15 13.05
C GLU A 396 -0.45 10.92 12.26
N ALA A 397 -0.03 9.88 12.99
CA ALA A 397 0.23 8.58 12.41
C ALA A 397 -0.08 7.46 13.42
N SER A 398 -0.98 6.56 13.07
CA SER A 398 -1.35 5.40 13.89
C SER A 398 -0.92 4.10 13.23
N MET A 399 -0.57 3.10 14.05
CA MET A 399 -0.16 1.76 13.62
C MET A 399 -1.15 0.71 14.12
N PHE A 400 -1.43 -0.29 13.26
CA PHE A 400 -2.28 -1.43 13.59
C PHE A 400 -1.46 -2.71 13.53
N ILE A 401 -1.45 -3.48 14.63
CA ILE A 401 -0.73 -4.76 14.74
C ILE A 401 -1.74 -5.88 14.97
N TYR A 402 -1.72 -6.88 14.09
CA TYR A 402 -2.71 -7.96 14.05
C TYR A 402 -2.28 -9.14 14.91
N SER A 403 -3.22 -9.77 15.64
CA SER A 403 -2.94 -10.91 16.52
C SER A 403 -2.29 -12.10 15.78
N ASN A 404 -2.64 -12.31 14.51
CA ASN A 404 -2.16 -13.45 13.73
C ASN A 404 -0.76 -13.26 13.10
N ILE A 405 -0.07 -12.16 13.44
CA ILE A 405 1.30 -11.91 12.98
C ILE A 405 2.28 -13.00 13.45
N GLU A 406 2.04 -13.62 14.63
CA GLU A 406 2.86 -14.71 15.13
C GLU A 406 2.91 -15.89 14.15
N THR A 407 1.77 -16.25 13.55
CA THR A 407 1.69 -17.32 12.55
C THR A 407 2.51 -17.00 11.29
N LEU A 408 2.49 -15.74 10.87
CA LEU A 408 3.26 -15.27 9.71
C LEU A 408 4.76 -15.31 10.00
N LEU A 409 5.16 -14.80 11.15
CA LEU A 409 6.58 -14.78 11.59
C LEU A 409 7.11 -16.19 11.85
N HIS A 410 6.30 -17.09 12.42
CA HIS A 410 6.68 -18.50 12.59
C HIS A 410 6.98 -19.15 11.25
N ARG A 411 6.08 -19.03 10.28
CA ARG A 411 6.28 -19.57 8.93
C ARG A 411 7.54 -19.02 8.29
N GLN A 412 7.74 -17.70 8.32
CA GLN A 412 8.89 -17.05 7.73
C GLN A 412 10.19 -17.50 8.42
N SER A 413 10.23 -17.49 9.75
CA SER A 413 11.39 -17.94 10.52
C SER A 413 11.77 -19.38 10.23
N TYR A 414 10.78 -20.30 10.17
CA TYR A 414 11.03 -21.69 9.83
C TYR A 414 11.60 -21.83 8.41
N VAL A 415 10.94 -21.24 7.42
CA VAL A 415 11.34 -21.34 6.02
C VAL A 415 12.75 -20.79 5.80
N GLU A 416 13.05 -19.67 6.42
CA GLU A 416 14.30 -18.94 6.17
C GLU A 416 15.47 -19.40 7.03
N THR A 417 15.23 -19.95 8.23
CA THR A 417 16.32 -20.25 9.18
C THR A 417 16.34 -21.64 9.77
N ALA A 418 15.32 -22.49 9.59
CA ALA A 418 15.28 -23.81 10.22
C ALA A 418 16.50 -24.72 9.89
N ALA A 419 17.20 -24.48 8.78
CA ALA A 419 18.42 -25.19 8.44
C ALA A 419 19.56 -24.88 9.42
N VAL A 420 19.62 -23.66 9.95
CA VAL A 420 20.73 -23.15 10.77
C VAL A 420 20.35 -22.90 12.24
N ASP A 421 19.06 -22.67 12.53
CA ASP A 421 18.54 -22.40 13.87
C ASP A 421 17.61 -23.52 14.35
N PRO A 422 18.08 -24.43 15.22
CA PRO A 422 17.24 -25.48 15.77
C PRO A 422 16.06 -24.97 16.61
N SER A 423 16.14 -23.77 17.16
CA SER A 423 15.10 -23.23 18.07
C SER A 423 13.77 -22.99 17.34
N VAL A 424 13.79 -22.75 16.02
CA VAL A 424 12.57 -22.53 15.22
C VAL A 424 11.94 -23.82 14.67
N ARG A 425 12.53 -24.99 14.96
CA ARG A 425 12.04 -26.31 14.53
C ARG A 425 10.90 -26.82 15.40
N SER A 426 9.89 -26.01 15.58
CA SER A 426 8.74 -26.28 16.48
C SER A 426 7.44 -25.73 15.88
N ASN A 427 6.30 -26.07 16.52
CA ASN A 427 4.97 -25.63 16.06
C ASN A 427 4.69 -24.14 16.34
N ARG A 428 5.52 -23.51 17.17
CA ARG A 428 5.39 -22.08 17.52
C ARG A 428 6.76 -21.41 17.48
N LEU A 429 6.74 -20.12 17.18
CA LEU A 429 7.96 -19.32 17.25
C LEU A 429 8.34 -19.10 18.72
N PRO A 430 9.61 -19.34 19.13
CA PRO A 430 10.07 -18.99 20.47
C PRO A 430 9.87 -17.50 20.77
N GLU A 431 9.47 -17.19 22.00
CA GLU A 431 9.11 -15.83 22.41
C GLU A 431 10.22 -14.80 22.14
N VAL A 432 11.48 -15.17 22.40
CA VAL A 432 12.63 -14.30 22.11
C VAL A 432 12.73 -14.00 20.63
N LYS A 433 12.53 -14.98 19.76
CA LYS A 433 12.57 -14.80 18.30
C LYS A 433 11.38 -13.97 17.79
N PHE A 434 10.22 -14.20 18.40
CA PHE A 434 9.05 -13.38 18.12
C PHE A 434 9.29 -11.91 18.50
N ALA A 435 9.82 -11.66 19.70
CA ALA A 435 10.11 -10.31 20.18
C ALA A 435 11.13 -9.58 19.28
N GLU A 436 12.20 -10.26 18.85
CA GLU A 436 13.19 -9.70 17.92
C GLU A 436 12.56 -9.31 16.58
N ALA A 437 11.73 -10.19 16.01
CA ALA A 437 11.06 -9.94 14.72
C ALA A 437 10.00 -8.84 14.84
N LEU A 438 9.20 -8.84 15.91
CA LEU A 438 8.19 -7.81 16.16
C LEU A 438 8.84 -6.44 16.33
N SER A 439 9.91 -6.34 17.12
CA SER A 439 10.65 -5.09 17.32
C SER A 439 11.19 -4.54 15.99
N PHE A 440 11.73 -5.40 15.11
CA PHE A 440 12.17 -4.97 13.78
C PHE A 440 11.00 -4.46 12.92
N LEU A 441 9.88 -5.18 12.87
CA LEU A 441 8.72 -4.79 12.08
C LEU A 441 8.12 -3.47 12.57
N VAL A 442 8.05 -3.29 13.89
CA VAL A 442 7.62 -2.01 14.49
C VAL A 442 8.60 -0.89 14.11
N THR A 443 9.92 -1.15 14.18
CA THR A 443 10.92 -0.14 13.76
C THR A 443 10.73 0.25 12.29
N LYS A 444 10.50 -0.72 11.41
CA LYS A 444 10.23 -0.45 9.99
C LYS A 444 8.96 0.40 9.82
N GLU A 445 7.88 0.05 10.50
CA GLU A 445 6.61 0.74 10.36
C GLU A 445 6.66 2.17 10.93
N ILE A 446 7.36 2.38 12.04
CA ILE A 446 7.67 3.74 12.53
C ILE A 446 8.46 4.54 11.48
N GLY A 447 9.36 3.91 10.74
CA GLY A 447 10.05 4.57 9.63
C GLY A 447 9.06 5.13 8.58
N ARG A 448 8.02 4.37 8.22
CA ARG A 448 6.94 4.88 7.35
C ARG A 448 6.19 6.03 8.00
N MET A 449 5.89 5.92 9.31
CA MET A 449 5.23 6.98 10.08
C MET A 449 6.11 8.22 10.28
N LEU A 450 7.41 8.11 10.03
CA LEU A 450 8.35 9.23 9.92
C LEU A 450 8.48 9.77 8.48
N GLY A 451 7.66 9.28 7.55
CA GLY A 451 7.64 9.71 6.16
C GLY A 451 8.60 8.97 5.23
N LEU A 452 9.31 7.93 5.69
CA LEU A 452 10.24 7.18 4.85
C LEU A 452 9.48 6.18 3.95
N LEU A 453 10.02 5.97 2.75
CA LEU A 453 9.57 4.96 1.81
C LEU A 453 10.37 3.67 1.98
N ASP A 454 9.77 2.55 1.58
CA ASP A 454 10.45 1.26 1.52
C ASP A 454 11.66 1.31 0.57
N ASN A 455 12.77 0.68 0.99
CA ASN A 455 14.01 0.61 0.23
C ASN A 455 14.43 -0.86 0.01
N PRO A 456 13.68 -1.65 -0.78
CA PRO A 456 13.87 -3.09 -0.90
C PRO A 456 15.21 -3.51 -1.50
N GLY A 457 15.91 -2.61 -2.17
CA GLY A 457 17.23 -2.89 -2.76
C GLY A 457 18.41 -2.63 -1.84
N ALA A 458 18.18 -2.24 -0.59
CA ALA A 458 19.27 -1.87 0.31
C ALA A 458 20.20 -3.05 0.58
N SER A 459 19.67 -4.25 0.86
CA SER A 459 20.47 -5.46 1.12
C SER A 459 21.24 -5.97 -0.08
N ALA A 460 20.82 -5.67 -1.31
CA ALA A 460 21.55 -5.99 -2.53
C ALA A 460 22.91 -5.25 -2.64
N THR A 461 23.19 -4.31 -1.74
CA THR A 461 24.47 -3.59 -1.70
C THR A 461 25.55 -4.30 -0.87
N TYR A 462 25.20 -5.34 -0.13
CA TYR A 462 26.15 -6.13 0.65
C TYR A 462 26.66 -7.33 -0.15
N PRO A 463 27.98 -7.63 -0.10
CA PRO A 463 28.50 -8.84 -0.74
C PRO A 463 27.87 -10.09 -0.13
N THR A 464 27.35 -10.98 -0.96
CA THR A 464 26.64 -12.19 -0.54
C THR A 464 27.42 -13.02 0.48
N ASP A 465 28.70 -13.29 0.21
CA ASP A 465 29.52 -14.09 1.13
C ASP A 465 29.82 -13.39 2.46
N SER A 466 29.77 -12.06 2.50
CA SER A 466 29.93 -11.30 3.75
C SER A 466 28.80 -11.57 4.73
N LEU A 467 27.61 -11.89 4.24
CA LEU A 467 26.44 -12.23 5.07
C LEU A 467 26.57 -13.60 5.77
N ARG A 468 27.61 -14.38 5.43
CA ARG A 468 27.99 -15.60 6.11
C ARG A 468 29.08 -15.37 7.18
N ASN A 469 29.55 -14.14 7.32
CA ASN A 469 30.61 -13.78 8.25
C ASN A 469 30.03 -13.17 9.52
N ALA A 470 30.31 -13.78 10.69
CA ALA A 470 29.81 -13.33 11.99
C ALA A 470 30.24 -11.89 12.33
N ARG A 471 31.52 -11.54 12.10
CA ARG A 471 32.02 -10.19 12.36
C ARG A 471 31.32 -9.14 11.50
N PHE A 472 31.12 -9.44 10.21
CA PHE A 472 30.42 -8.53 9.30
C PHE A 472 28.96 -8.33 9.73
N THR A 473 28.23 -9.43 9.95
CA THR A 473 26.79 -9.35 10.28
C THR A 473 26.53 -8.75 11.66
N THR A 474 27.47 -8.87 12.61
CA THR A 474 27.39 -8.20 13.91
C THR A 474 27.59 -6.68 13.78
N SER A 475 28.55 -6.24 12.95
CA SER A 475 28.89 -4.82 12.81
C SER A 475 28.01 -4.06 11.83
N MET A 476 27.57 -4.71 10.74
CA MET A 476 26.87 -4.08 9.61
C MET A 476 25.40 -4.48 9.53
N GLY A 477 24.96 -5.50 10.27
CA GLY A 477 23.63 -6.09 10.10
C GLY A 477 23.50 -6.90 8.81
N LEU A 478 22.28 -7.13 8.37
CA LEU A 478 21.95 -7.85 7.12
C LEU A 478 21.66 -6.88 5.97
N THR A 479 21.33 -5.65 6.29
CA THR A 479 20.94 -4.59 5.35
C THR A 479 21.37 -3.22 5.89
N PRO A 480 21.68 -2.23 5.05
CA PRO A 480 21.97 -0.87 5.49
C PRO A 480 20.71 -0.06 5.85
N SER A 481 19.51 -0.62 5.75
CA SER A 481 18.25 0.08 6.03
C SER A 481 17.21 -0.83 6.68
N VAL A 482 16.55 -0.33 7.73
CA VAL A 482 15.36 -0.96 8.29
C VAL A 482 14.15 -0.86 7.34
N MET A 483 14.20 0.07 6.39
CA MET A 483 13.16 0.23 5.38
C MET A 483 13.25 -0.81 4.25
N ASP A 484 14.23 -1.71 4.29
CA ASP A 484 14.29 -2.89 3.45
C ASP A 484 13.18 -3.89 3.83
N ASP A 485 12.92 -4.87 2.98
CA ASP A 485 12.00 -5.95 3.35
C ASP A 485 12.56 -6.78 4.51
N PHE A 486 11.65 -7.21 5.39
CA PHE A 486 12.05 -8.07 6.51
C PHE A 486 12.36 -9.47 6.03
N HIS A 487 13.63 -9.86 6.13
CA HIS A 487 14.12 -11.21 5.88
C HIS A 487 15.14 -11.63 6.92
N TYR A 488 15.06 -12.89 7.31
CA TYR A 488 16.13 -13.52 8.03
C TYR A 488 17.32 -13.79 7.09
N ASN A 489 18.47 -14.09 7.65
CA ASN A 489 19.67 -14.44 6.88
C ASN A 489 19.53 -15.84 6.27
N THR A 490 18.95 -15.91 5.08
CA THR A 490 18.75 -17.15 4.32
C THR A 490 20.05 -17.72 3.74
N ILE A 491 21.12 -16.89 3.71
CA ILE A 491 22.43 -17.23 3.13
C ILE A 491 23.29 -18.00 4.13
N ALA A 492 23.14 -17.75 5.43
CA ALA A 492 23.88 -18.45 6.49
C ALA A 492 23.71 -19.98 6.34
N GLN A 493 24.82 -20.73 6.48
CA GLN A 493 24.83 -22.18 6.34
C GLN A 493 24.99 -22.84 7.72
N PRO A 494 24.62 -24.12 7.91
CA PRO A 494 24.71 -24.81 9.21
C PRO A 494 26.10 -24.77 9.88
N MET A 495 27.16 -24.55 9.08
CA MET A 495 28.53 -24.46 9.60
C MET A 495 28.94 -23.03 9.99
N ASP A 496 28.17 -22.02 9.64
CA ASP A 496 28.48 -20.61 9.90
C ASP A 496 28.07 -20.26 11.34
N LYS A 497 29.03 -20.30 12.26
CA LYS A 497 28.77 -20.03 13.68
C LYS A 497 28.79 -18.53 13.99
N GLY A 498 27.87 -18.09 14.86
CA GLY A 498 27.82 -16.72 15.38
C GLY A 498 27.34 -15.68 14.36
N VAL A 499 26.87 -16.11 13.21
CA VAL A 499 26.30 -15.24 12.17
C VAL A 499 24.93 -14.77 12.64
N ARG A 500 24.68 -13.47 12.48
CA ARG A 500 23.38 -12.87 12.80
C ARG A 500 22.32 -13.35 11.81
N LEU A 501 21.18 -13.80 12.36
CA LEU A 501 20.06 -14.30 11.55
C LEU A 501 18.93 -13.29 11.40
N VAL A 502 18.80 -12.34 12.31
CA VAL A 502 17.75 -11.30 12.29
C VAL A 502 18.38 -9.95 11.91
N PRO A 503 17.75 -9.10 11.10
CA PRO A 503 18.26 -7.76 10.80
C PRO A 503 18.49 -6.92 12.07
N ALA A 504 19.43 -5.99 12.00
CA ALA A 504 19.88 -5.23 13.17
C ALA A 504 18.97 -4.05 13.56
N GLY A 505 17.98 -3.69 12.74
CA GLY A 505 17.17 -2.47 12.88
C GLY A 505 17.75 -1.32 12.06
N ILE A 506 17.84 -0.11 12.66
CA ILE A 506 18.25 1.11 11.94
C ILE A 506 19.66 1.01 11.40
N GLY A 507 19.81 1.22 10.10
CA GLY A 507 21.05 1.18 9.35
C GLY A 507 21.62 2.57 9.00
N MET A 508 22.66 2.55 8.17
CA MET A 508 23.34 3.79 7.75
C MET A 508 22.47 4.62 6.77
N TYR A 509 21.68 3.97 5.93
CA TYR A 509 20.75 4.65 5.04
C TYR A 509 19.67 5.38 5.84
N ASP A 510 19.12 4.77 6.87
CA ASP A 510 18.08 5.35 7.69
C ASP A 510 18.58 6.61 8.41
N ALA A 511 19.77 6.53 9.01
CA ALA A 511 20.40 7.68 9.65
C ALA A 511 20.72 8.81 8.65
N PHE A 512 21.09 8.47 7.42
CA PHE A 512 21.29 9.42 6.33
C PHE A 512 19.98 10.10 5.93
N THR A 513 18.91 9.35 5.78
CA THR A 513 17.58 9.85 5.40
C THR A 513 16.98 10.72 6.51
N ILE A 514 17.11 10.32 7.79
CA ILE A 514 16.69 11.14 8.93
C ILE A 514 17.49 12.45 8.96
N ASN A 515 18.79 12.41 8.70
CA ASN A 515 19.60 13.63 8.64
C ASN A 515 19.10 14.57 7.53
N TRP A 516 18.81 14.04 6.36
CA TRP A 516 18.26 14.84 5.27
C TRP A 516 16.86 15.37 5.62
N ASN A 517 15.95 14.55 6.16
CA ASN A 517 14.55 14.91 6.35
C ASN A 517 14.30 15.74 7.62
N TYR A 518 15.09 15.56 8.68
CA TYR A 518 14.79 16.13 10.01
C TYR A 518 15.84 17.12 10.54
N ARG A 519 16.99 17.31 9.88
CA ARG A 519 17.92 18.38 10.26
C ARG A 519 17.19 19.73 10.32
N TYR A 520 17.30 20.42 11.46
CA TYR A 520 16.66 21.71 11.64
C TYR A 520 17.45 22.83 10.96
N PHE A 521 16.76 23.69 10.25
CA PHE A 521 17.23 24.94 9.72
C PHE A 521 16.39 26.07 10.30
N ASN A 522 17.05 27.14 10.84
CA ASN A 522 16.32 28.27 11.35
C ASN A 522 15.67 29.04 10.18
N PRO A 523 14.34 29.16 10.12
CA PRO A 523 13.65 29.87 9.04
C PRO A 523 14.03 31.34 8.88
N GLU A 524 14.45 31.96 9.96
CA GLU A 524 14.88 33.37 9.97
C GLU A 524 16.27 33.58 9.34
N GLN A 525 17.09 32.53 9.30
CA GLN A 525 18.49 32.57 8.85
C GLN A 525 18.73 31.85 7.52
N THR A 526 17.83 30.96 7.13
CA THR A 526 18.01 30.14 5.95
C THR A 526 16.70 30.13 5.15
N SER A 527 16.74 30.64 3.94
CA SER A 527 15.60 30.57 3.01
C SER A 527 15.31 29.14 2.55
N LEU A 528 14.14 28.90 1.98
CA LEU A 528 13.75 27.60 1.44
C LEU A 528 14.70 27.09 0.34
N ASN A 529 15.15 27.99 -0.53
CA ASN A 529 16.08 27.67 -1.62
C ASN A 529 17.51 27.40 -1.10
N GLU A 530 17.97 28.13 -0.10
CA GLU A 530 19.26 27.85 0.55
C GLU A 530 19.24 26.49 1.25
N GLU A 531 18.16 26.18 1.99
CA GLU A 531 17.98 24.85 2.60
C GLU A 531 18.03 23.75 1.55
N LYS A 532 17.30 23.90 0.44
CA LYS A 532 17.34 22.99 -0.69
C LYS A 532 18.76 22.77 -1.20
N ASN A 533 19.51 23.85 -1.45
CA ASN A 533 20.86 23.77 -2.00
C ASN A 533 21.84 23.09 -1.01
N ILE A 534 21.74 23.37 0.28
CA ILE A 534 22.55 22.73 1.32
C ILE A 534 22.26 21.22 1.38
N LEU A 535 20.99 20.85 1.35
CA LEU A 535 20.58 19.45 1.40
C LEU A 535 20.95 18.71 0.11
N GLU A 536 20.85 19.35 -1.04
CA GLU A 536 21.27 18.80 -2.32
C GLU A 536 22.78 18.54 -2.36
N ALA A 537 23.60 19.48 -1.90
CA ALA A 537 25.05 19.31 -1.76
C ALA A 537 25.39 18.19 -0.75
N PHE A 538 24.65 18.08 0.34
CA PHE A 538 24.79 16.97 1.28
C PHE A 538 24.55 15.62 0.62
N VAL A 539 23.49 15.48 -0.18
CA VAL A 539 23.20 14.26 -0.95
C VAL A 539 24.31 13.98 -1.94
N ASP A 540 24.74 14.99 -2.73
CA ASP A 540 25.81 14.86 -3.73
C ASP A 540 27.10 14.31 -3.12
N SER A 541 27.44 14.73 -1.90
CA SER A 541 28.65 14.29 -1.19
C SER A 541 28.62 12.81 -0.75
N LYS A 542 27.45 12.22 -0.58
CA LYS A 542 27.25 10.90 0.05
C LYS A 542 26.74 9.83 -0.91
N ILE A 543 25.95 10.19 -1.93
CA ILE A 543 25.19 9.25 -2.76
C ILE A 543 26.08 8.36 -3.65
N LYS A 544 27.37 8.64 -3.77
CA LYS A 544 28.34 7.76 -4.44
C LYS A 544 28.44 6.40 -3.75
N ASN A 545 28.25 6.36 -2.42
CA ASN A 545 28.17 5.10 -1.68
C ASN A 545 26.84 4.40 -2.00
N PRO A 546 26.83 3.20 -2.62
CA PRO A 546 25.60 2.50 -2.97
C PRO A 546 24.73 2.15 -1.76
N ARG A 547 25.29 2.02 -0.56
CA ARG A 547 24.58 1.72 0.69
C ARG A 547 23.75 2.91 1.21
N LEU A 548 23.93 4.10 0.64
CA LEU A 548 23.19 5.31 0.96
C LEU A 548 22.19 5.69 -0.16
N ARG A 549 21.96 4.80 -1.12
CA ARG A 549 21.01 5.02 -2.22
C ARG A 549 19.63 4.52 -1.88
N TYR A 550 18.64 5.21 -2.43
CA TYR A 550 17.27 4.77 -2.48
C TYR A 550 17.04 3.92 -3.73
N TYR A 551 16.52 2.72 -3.55
CA TYR A 551 16.12 1.79 -4.60
C TYR A 551 14.61 1.71 -4.64
N ASP A 552 14.00 2.45 -5.55
CA ASP A 552 12.56 2.61 -5.63
C ASP A 552 11.88 1.31 -6.09
N ALA A 553 11.00 0.76 -5.25
CA ALA A 553 10.24 -0.47 -5.55
C ALA A 553 9.43 -0.40 -6.85
N ARG A 554 9.07 0.80 -7.32
CA ARG A 554 8.35 1.01 -8.58
C ARG A 554 9.16 0.62 -9.81
N TYR A 555 10.48 0.49 -9.69
CA TYR A 555 11.38 0.04 -10.76
C TYR A 555 11.56 -1.47 -10.81
N ASN A 556 10.90 -2.25 -9.97
CA ASN A 556 11.07 -3.70 -9.87
C ASN A 556 10.94 -4.44 -11.22
N LYS A 557 10.13 -3.93 -12.14
CA LYS A 557 10.00 -4.49 -13.49
C LYS A 557 11.31 -4.45 -14.29
N TRP A 558 12.16 -3.47 -14.03
CA TRP A 558 13.36 -3.18 -14.83
C TRP A 558 14.65 -3.34 -14.06
N ASP A 559 14.70 -2.82 -12.83
CA ASP A 559 15.89 -2.84 -11.99
C ASP A 559 15.90 -4.09 -11.10
N PRO A 560 16.80 -5.03 -11.35
CA PRO A 560 16.89 -6.24 -10.54
C PRO A 560 17.22 -5.96 -9.07
N ARG A 561 17.77 -4.80 -8.73
CA ARG A 561 18.04 -4.40 -7.35
C ARG A 561 16.80 -3.94 -6.61
N ALA A 562 15.73 -3.55 -7.30
CA ALA A 562 14.47 -3.06 -6.72
C ALA A 562 13.45 -4.19 -6.47
N GLN A 563 13.90 -5.45 -6.42
CA GLN A 563 13.03 -6.59 -6.12
C GLN A 563 12.80 -6.72 -4.62
N SER A 564 11.60 -7.15 -4.26
CA SER A 564 11.31 -7.56 -2.89
C SER A 564 12.15 -8.78 -2.47
N SER A 565 12.42 -8.87 -1.18
CA SER A 565 13.01 -10.08 -0.59
C SER A 565 14.43 -10.42 -1.04
N LEU A 566 15.18 -9.42 -1.50
CA LEU A 566 16.58 -9.60 -1.87
C LEU A 566 17.47 -9.76 -0.64
N LEU A 567 18.57 -10.48 -0.79
CA LEU A 567 19.64 -10.52 0.19
C LEU A 567 20.99 -10.76 -0.52
N GLY A 568 21.95 -9.83 -0.33
CA GLY A 568 23.26 -9.89 -0.97
C GLY A 568 23.26 -9.49 -2.44
N SER A 569 24.46 -9.21 -2.97
CA SER A 569 24.67 -8.63 -4.31
C SER A 569 24.77 -9.65 -5.45
N ASP A 570 25.03 -10.93 -5.13
CA ASP A 570 25.04 -12.03 -6.11
C ASP A 570 23.79 -12.91 -5.93
N PHE A 571 22.79 -12.69 -6.76
CA PHE A 571 21.50 -13.37 -6.66
C PHE A 571 21.61 -14.88 -6.97
N ILE A 572 22.55 -15.30 -7.81
CA ILE A 572 22.80 -16.72 -8.10
C ILE A 572 23.40 -17.40 -6.88
N ALA A 573 24.42 -16.80 -6.27
CA ALA A 573 25.04 -17.33 -5.06
C ALA A 573 24.03 -17.37 -3.89
N THR A 574 23.28 -16.29 -3.69
CA THR A 574 22.18 -16.22 -2.70
C THR A 574 21.18 -17.34 -2.92
N ALA A 575 20.70 -17.52 -4.15
CA ALA A 575 19.73 -18.55 -4.48
C ALA A 575 20.29 -19.97 -4.24
N ASN A 576 21.54 -20.21 -4.54
CA ASN A 576 22.18 -21.50 -4.29
C ASN A 576 22.32 -21.80 -2.79
N TYR A 577 22.73 -20.83 -1.97
CA TYR A 577 22.82 -20.99 -0.52
C TYR A 577 21.44 -21.22 0.09
N THR A 578 20.47 -20.40 -0.28
CA THR A 578 19.10 -20.51 0.23
C THR A 578 18.44 -21.83 -0.20
N ASN A 579 18.59 -22.29 -1.43
CA ASN A 579 18.04 -23.58 -1.89
C ASN A 579 18.60 -24.79 -1.10
N LYS A 580 19.87 -24.75 -0.70
CA LYS A 580 20.44 -25.78 0.20
C LYS A 580 19.72 -25.78 1.54
N ASN A 581 19.52 -24.59 2.13
CA ASN A 581 18.81 -24.45 3.40
C ASN A 581 17.33 -24.90 3.31
N LEU A 582 16.63 -24.50 2.25
CA LEU A 582 15.25 -24.92 2.00
C LEU A 582 15.15 -26.44 1.85
N SER A 583 16.13 -27.09 1.24
CA SER A 583 16.16 -28.56 1.14
C SER A 583 16.34 -29.24 2.49
N ILE A 584 17.16 -28.67 3.39
CA ILE A 584 17.30 -29.15 4.77
C ILE A 584 15.99 -28.96 5.55
N ALA A 585 15.39 -27.76 5.46
CA ALA A 585 14.13 -27.46 6.14
C ALA A 585 13.00 -28.37 5.68
N GLN A 586 12.91 -28.63 4.37
CA GLN A 586 11.90 -29.51 3.79
C GLN A 586 12.08 -30.97 4.25
N LYS A 587 13.30 -31.49 4.25
CA LYS A 587 13.59 -32.86 4.73
C LYS A 587 13.28 -33.02 6.21
N GLY A 588 13.52 -31.98 7.01
CA GLY A 588 13.26 -31.97 8.44
C GLY A 588 11.79 -31.83 8.82
N LEU A 589 10.95 -31.37 7.91
CA LEU A 589 9.58 -30.91 8.19
C LEU A 589 8.75 -31.91 9.01
N THR A 590 8.69 -33.16 8.59
CA THR A 590 7.89 -34.19 9.25
C THR A 590 8.46 -34.64 10.60
N SER A 591 9.78 -34.57 10.78
CA SER A 591 10.46 -34.96 12.01
C SER A 591 10.52 -33.86 13.06
N TRP A 592 10.58 -32.59 12.61
CA TRP A 592 10.69 -31.43 13.52
C TRP A 592 9.33 -30.90 13.99
N ILE A 593 8.34 -30.88 13.09
CA ILE A 593 6.98 -30.43 13.42
C ILE A 593 6.19 -31.64 13.91
N LYS A 594 5.97 -31.69 15.22
CA LYS A 594 5.23 -32.76 15.91
C LYS A 594 3.86 -32.24 16.35
N ASN A 595 2.96 -33.13 16.75
CA ASN A 595 1.63 -32.78 17.30
C ASN A 595 0.82 -31.87 16.36
N ASP A 596 0.86 -32.16 15.05
CA ASP A 596 0.12 -31.46 13.99
C ASP A 596 -0.78 -32.51 13.32
N GLU A 597 -1.87 -32.87 14.01
CA GLU A 597 -2.74 -34.04 13.66
C GLU A 597 -3.44 -33.81 12.32
N ASP A 598 -3.85 -32.57 12.06
CA ASP A 598 -4.52 -32.19 10.81
C ASP A 598 -3.54 -31.66 9.73
N SER A 599 -2.24 -31.77 9.97
CA SER A 599 -1.15 -31.37 9.05
C SER A 599 -1.15 -29.89 8.59
N ARG A 600 -1.97 -29.04 9.20
CA ARG A 600 -2.11 -27.63 8.74
C ARG A 600 -0.83 -26.81 8.88
N ILE A 601 -0.05 -27.05 9.93
CA ILE A 601 1.22 -26.35 10.14
C ILE A 601 2.22 -26.80 9.09
N LYS A 602 2.37 -28.13 8.92
CA LYS A 602 3.28 -28.72 7.93
C LYS A 602 2.94 -28.28 6.50
N GLU A 603 1.66 -28.24 6.15
CA GLU A 603 1.21 -27.76 4.84
C GLU A 603 1.57 -26.31 4.60
N LYS A 604 1.33 -25.42 5.57
CA LYS A 604 1.69 -23.99 5.47
C LYS A 604 3.20 -23.78 5.34
N LEU A 605 4.01 -24.58 6.06
CA LEU A 605 5.46 -24.52 5.99
C LEU A 605 5.98 -25.09 4.66
N TYR A 606 5.43 -26.22 4.18
CA TYR A 606 5.77 -26.79 2.88
C TYR A 606 5.44 -25.82 1.73
N TRP A 607 4.25 -25.24 1.77
CA TRP A 607 3.87 -24.18 0.84
C TRP A 607 4.83 -22.98 0.90
N GLY A 608 5.20 -22.52 2.10
CA GLY A 608 6.17 -21.45 2.30
C GLY A 608 7.54 -21.76 1.68
N ILE A 609 8.02 -23.01 1.82
CA ILE A 609 9.27 -23.48 1.19
C ILE A 609 9.16 -23.43 -0.34
N SER A 610 8.05 -23.88 -0.91
CA SER A 610 7.85 -23.83 -2.36
C SER A 610 7.79 -22.40 -2.91
N GLN A 611 7.12 -21.51 -2.18
CA GLN A 611 7.06 -20.08 -2.52
C GLN A 611 8.44 -19.41 -2.43
N ALA A 612 9.23 -19.73 -1.41
CA ALA A 612 10.58 -19.21 -1.29
C ALA A 612 11.47 -19.63 -2.48
N ARG A 613 11.38 -20.90 -2.93
CA ARG A 613 12.08 -21.36 -4.14
C ARG A 613 11.66 -20.61 -5.40
N TYR A 614 10.35 -20.38 -5.54
CA TYR A 614 9.82 -19.62 -6.65
C TYR A 614 10.29 -18.15 -6.62
N ALA A 615 10.33 -17.53 -5.45
CA ALA A 615 10.85 -16.17 -5.29
C ALA A 615 12.34 -16.08 -5.68
N LEU A 616 13.18 -17.05 -5.32
CA LEU A 616 14.60 -17.10 -5.75
C LEU A 616 14.72 -17.18 -7.28
N PHE A 617 13.86 -17.96 -7.92
CA PHE A 617 13.80 -18.01 -9.37
C PHE A 617 13.50 -16.62 -9.96
N GLN A 618 12.50 -15.92 -9.46
CA GLN A 618 12.12 -14.58 -9.93
C GLN A 618 13.23 -13.56 -9.71
N GLN A 619 13.91 -13.59 -8.56
CA GLN A 619 15.05 -12.72 -8.27
C GLN A 619 16.20 -12.91 -9.27
N VAL A 620 16.58 -14.14 -9.56
CA VAL A 620 17.64 -14.41 -10.55
C VAL A 620 17.18 -14.05 -11.97
N LEU A 621 15.91 -14.33 -12.32
CA LEU A 621 15.33 -13.98 -13.62
C LEU A 621 15.29 -12.47 -13.85
N SER A 622 15.21 -11.65 -12.79
CA SER A 622 15.20 -10.19 -12.92
C SER A 622 16.47 -9.62 -13.59
N ASN A 623 17.61 -10.33 -13.50
CA ASN A 623 18.84 -9.95 -14.18
C ASN A 623 18.72 -10.09 -15.71
N VAL A 624 17.82 -10.95 -16.22
CA VAL A 624 17.66 -11.21 -17.65
C VAL A 624 16.89 -10.04 -18.28
N GLY A 625 17.56 -9.29 -19.12
CA GLY A 625 17.06 -8.02 -19.65
C GLY A 625 17.03 -6.90 -18.60
N GLY A 626 17.68 -7.08 -17.45
CA GLY A 626 17.69 -6.12 -16.35
C GLY A 626 18.43 -4.82 -16.68
N ILE A 627 17.94 -3.73 -16.12
CA ILE A 627 18.46 -2.38 -16.31
C ILE A 627 18.56 -1.71 -14.95
N TYR A 628 19.75 -1.40 -14.50
CA TYR A 628 19.99 -0.61 -13.30
C TYR A 628 19.53 0.83 -13.55
N ILE A 629 18.59 1.30 -12.74
CA ILE A 629 18.07 2.66 -12.81
C ILE A 629 18.72 3.49 -11.69
N ASN A 630 19.66 4.34 -12.08
CA ASN A 630 20.39 5.17 -11.14
C ASN A 630 19.76 6.57 -11.09
N ASN A 631 19.10 6.89 -10.00
CA ASN A 631 18.57 8.23 -9.76
C ASN A 631 19.71 9.16 -9.32
N MET A 632 20.53 9.58 -10.27
CA MET A 632 21.72 10.38 -10.07
C MET A 632 21.69 11.60 -11.00
N LYS A 633 22.36 12.68 -10.59
CA LYS A 633 22.59 13.82 -11.47
C LYS A 633 23.51 13.42 -12.64
N ILE A 634 23.29 14.01 -13.80
CA ILE A 634 24.16 13.80 -14.98
C ILE A 634 25.61 14.16 -14.64
N SER A 635 25.83 15.24 -13.85
CA SER A 635 27.15 15.68 -13.40
C SER A 635 27.90 14.66 -12.53
N SER A 636 27.23 13.63 -12.00
CA SER A 636 27.88 12.56 -11.22
C SER A 636 28.74 11.61 -12.06
N GLY A 637 28.60 11.64 -13.40
CA GLY A 637 29.20 10.69 -14.32
C GLY A 637 28.61 9.27 -14.28
N VAL A 638 27.60 9.02 -13.45
CA VAL A 638 26.89 7.74 -13.39
C VAL A 638 25.75 7.75 -14.40
N PRO A 639 25.72 6.83 -15.36
CA PRO A 639 24.63 6.76 -16.34
C PRO A 639 23.30 6.45 -15.64
N ARG A 640 22.25 7.13 -16.06
CA ARG A 640 20.90 6.92 -15.49
C ARG A 640 20.41 5.49 -15.71
N TYR A 641 20.65 4.94 -16.89
CA TYR A 641 20.31 3.57 -17.25
C TYR A 641 21.59 2.82 -17.53
N GLN A 642 21.80 1.72 -16.84
CA GLN A 642 22.94 0.84 -17.04
C GLN A 642 22.42 -0.59 -17.20
N VAL A 643 22.62 -1.15 -18.38
CA VAL A 643 22.18 -2.51 -18.68
C VAL A 643 23.01 -3.51 -17.88
N VAL A 644 22.39 -4.55 -17.34
CA VAL A 644 23.07 -5.69 -16.71
C VAL A 644 24.00 -6.33 -17.71
N SER A 645 25.23 -6.67 -17.29
CA SER A 645 26.24 -7.20 -18.19
C SER A 645 25.77 -8.47 -18.91
N LYS A 646 26.17 -8.64 -20.19
CA LYS A 646 25.86 -9.83 -21.00
C LYS A 646 26.14 -11.12 -20.25
N ALA A 647 27.31 -11.23 -19.64
CA ALA A 647 27.72 -12.42 -18.90
C ALA A 647 26.82 -12.73 -17.70
N LEU A 648 26.36 -11.71 -16.97
CA LEU A 648 25.46 -11.93 -15.83
C LEU A 648 24.05 -12.31 -16.30
N GLN A 649 23.53 -11.65 -17.35
CA GLN A 649 22.25 -12.03 -17.95
C GLN A 649 22.25 -13.49 -18.42
N GLN A 650 23.28 -13.89 -19.12
CA GLN A 650 23.44 -15.24 -19.65
C GLN A 650 23.55 -16.29 -18.54
N ARG A 651 24.40 -16.06 -17.53
CA ARG A 651 24.50 -16.97 -16.37
C ARG A 651 23.19 -17.06 -15.60
N SER A 652 22.48 -15.94 -15.45
CA SER A 652 21.19 -15.90 -14.77
C SER A 652 20.13 -16.69 -15.54
N LEU A 653 20.05 -16.54 -16.86
CA LEU A 653 19.12 -17.33 -17.66
C LEU A 653 19.45 -18.82 -17.62
N GLN A 654 20.73 -19.21 -17.72
CA GLN A 654 21.15 -20.60 -17.60
C GLN A 654 20.74 -21.20 -16.24
N TRP A 655 20.96 -20.47 -15.13
CA TRP A 655 20.55 -20.91 -13.81
C TRP A 655 19.02 -21.07 -13.72
N VAL A 656 18.26 -20.08 -14.19
CA VAL A 656 16.79 -20.07 -14.21
C VAL A 656 16.24 -21.25 -15.01
N LEU A 657 16.79 -21.53 -16.20
CA LEU A 657 16.37 -22.64 -17.04
C LEU A 657 16.65 -24.00 -16.38
N GLN A 658 17.81 -24.14 -15.72
CA GLN A 658 18.12 -25.34 -14.95
C GLN A 658 17.16 -25.54 -13.79
N GLN A 659 16.86 -24.49 -13.04
CA GLN A 659 15.86 -24.57 -11.95
C GLN A 659 14.49 -24.97 -12.48
N ALA A 660 14.04 -24.41 -13.60
CA ALA A 660 12.74 -24.76 -14.20
C ALA A 660 12.68 -26.23 -14.61
N VAL A 661 13.72 -26.78 -15.24
CA VAL A 661 13.77 -28.21 -15.62
C VAL A 661 13.60 -29.13 -14.41
N HIS A 662 14.20 -28.77 -13.26
CA HIS A 662 14.26 -29.59 -12.06
C HIS A 662 13.29 -29.15 -10.95
N PHE A 663 12.42 -28.17 -11.21
CA PHE A 663 11.58 -27.58 -10.16
C PHE A 663 10.64 -28.60 -9.54
N THR A 664 10.08 -29.49 -10.34
CA THR A 664 9.19 -30.55 -9.87
C THR A 664 9.90 -31.66 -9.09
N ASP A 665 11.24 -31.75 -9.19
CA ASP A 665 12.05 -32.71 -8.46
C ASP A 665 12.16 -32.36 -6.96
N TYR A 666 11.90 -31.12 -6.60
CA TYR A 666 11.80 -30.68 -5.20
C TYR A 666 10.54 -31.16 -4.49
N ALA A 667 9.52 -31.60 -5.22
CA ALA A 667 8.27 -32.04 -4.62
C ALA A 667 8.43 -33.33 -3.82
N ASP A 668 8.02 -33.30 -2.55
CA ASP A 668 7.86 -34.50 -1.75
C ASP A 668 6.49 -35.13 -2.05
N ARG A 669 6.47 -36.02 -3.03
CA ARG A 669 5.24 -36.67 -3.50
C ARG A 669 4.59 -37.55 -2.43
N VAL A 670 5.35 -38.07 -1.48
CA VAL A 670 4.81 -38.87 -0.36
C VAL A 670 4.09 -37.96 0.61
N PHE A 671 4.70 -36.82 0.97
CA PHE A 671 4.09 -35.78 1.82
C PHE A 671 2.83 -35.20 1.18
N GLU A 672 2.91 -34.77 -0.10
CA GLU A 672 1.78 -34.20 -0.84
C GLU A 672 0.56 -35.12 -0.84
N ARG A 673 0.75 -36.43 -1.05
CA ARG A 673 -0.35 -37.40 -1.08
C ARG A 673 -0.96 -37.71 0.29
N LYS A 674 -0.17 -37.59 1.36
CA LYS A 674 -0.63 -37.83 2.75
C LYS A 674 -1.21 -36.57 3.41
N GLY A 675 -0.83 -35.40 2.97
CA GLY A 675 -1.14 -34.14 3.60
C GLY A 675 -2.40 -33.44 3.09
N PHE A 676 -3.36 -34.14 2.51
CA PHE A 676 -4.62 -33.55 1.98
C PHE A 676 -4.43 -32.47 0.91
N MET A 677 -3.27 -32.39 0.27
CA MET A 677 -3.01 -31.42 -0.79
C MET A 677 -3.66 -31.88 -2.10
N ALA A 678 -4.66 -31.14 -2.54
CA ALA A 678 -5.39 -31.45 -3.78
C ALA A 678 -4.53 -31.26 -5.04
N VAL A 679 -3.48 -30.43 -4.97
CA VAL A 679 -2.62 -30.04 -6.10
C VAL A 679 -1.19 -29.83 -5.63
N SER A 680 -0.21 -30.23 -6.44
CA SER A 680 1.19 -29.92 -6.18
C SER A 680 1.51 -28.46 -6.49
N TYR A 681 2.00 -27.73 -5.50
CA TYR A 681 2.46 -26.35 -5.68
C TYR A 681 3.64 -26.25 -6.65
N TYR A 682 4.51 -27.25 -6.70
CA TYR A 682 5.64 -27.28 -7.61
C TYR A 682 5.22 -27.43 -9.07
N ASP A 683 4.20 -28.27 -9.34
CA ASP A 683 3.70 -28.45 -10.70
C ASP A 683 2.99 -27.18 -11.22
N GLN A 684 2.20 -26.52 -10.36
CA GLN A 684 1.57 -25.25 -10.70
C GLN A 684 2.59 -24.13 -10.94
N SER A 685 3.56 -24.02 -10.05
CA SER A 685 4.59 -22.97 -10.14
C SER A 685 5.43 -23.11 -11.41
N LEU A 686 5.68 -24.33 -11.88
CA LEU A 686 6.46 -24.55 -13.10
C LEU A 686 5.81 -23.95 -14.36
N GLU A 687 4.50 -24.01 -14.49
CA GLU A 687 3.80 -23.37 -15.61
C GLU A 687 3.98 -21.85 -15.60
N TYR A 688 3.89 -21.24 -14.40
CA TYR A 688 4.17 -19.82 -14.21
C TYR A 688 5.64 -19.46 -14.49
N MET A 689 6.59 -20.29 -14.03
CA MET A 689 8.02 -20.10 -14.30
C MET A 689 8.31 -20.09 -15.81
N ALA A 690 7.75 -21.07 -16.54
CA ALA A 690 7.90 -21.13 -18.00
C ALA A 690 7.31 -19.89 -18.68
N TYR A 691 6.18 -19.40 -18.17
CA TYR A 691 5.56 -18.19 -18.67
C TYR A 691 6.42 -16.94 -18.42
N GLU A 692 6.97 -16.78 -17.22
CA GLU A 692 7.83 -15.64 -16.84
C GLU A 692 9.16 -15.65 -17.60
N ILE A 693 9.75 -16.84 -17.84
CA ILE A 693 10.91 -16.95 -18.72
C ILE A 693 10.59 -16.36 -20.09
N LEU A 694 9.47 -16.77 -20.72
CA LEU A 694 9.09 -16.27 -22.04
C LEU A 694 8.70 -14.78 -22.02
N ALA A 695 8.16 -14.28 -20.92
CA ALA A 695 7.81 -12.86 -20.75
C ALA A 695 9.05 -11.96 -20.63
N ALA A 696 10.16 -12.46 -20.14
CA ALA A 696 11.42 -11.71 -20.01
C ALA A 696 11.97 -11.20 -21.35
N ARG A 697 11.52 -11.77 -22.49
CA ARG A 697 11.90 -11.31 -23.84
C ARG A 697 11.72 -9.80 -24.06
N THR A 698 10.69 -9.21 -23.45
CA THR A 698 10.43 -7.76 -23.59
C THR A 698 11.53 -6.95 -22.90
N ARG A 699 11.96 -7.38 -21.70
CA ARG A 699 13.10 -6.74 -21.01
C ARG A 699 14.38 -6.89 -21.79
N VAL A 700 14.63 -8.08 -22.38
CA VAL A 700 15.79 -8.34 -23.24
C VAL A 700 15.78 -7.43 -24.47
N ALA A 701 14.62 -7.22 -25.10
CA ALA A 701 14.49 -6.28 -26.22
C ALA A 701 14.89 -4.86 -25.83
N VAL A 702 14.39 -4.39 -24.68
CA VAL A 702 14.70 -3.06 -24.15
C VAL A 702 16.16 -2.91 -23.78
N SER A 703 16.75 -3.90 -23.12
CA SER A 703 18.16 -3.88 -22.73
C SER A 703 19.07 -3.87 -23.95
N ALA A 704 18.73 -4.64 -25.00
CA ALA A 704 19.47 -4.66 -26.26
C ALA A 704 19.35 -3.34 -27.06
N TYR A 705 18.20 -2.66 -26.95
CA TYR A 705 18.05 -1.31 -27.51
C TYR A 705 18.95 -0.29 -26.81
N LEU A 706 18.99 -0.31 -25.47
CA LEU A 706 19.85 0.59 -24.70
C LEU A 706 21.34 0.32 -24.86
N ASN A 707 21.72 -0.94 -25.10
CA ASN A 707 23.09 -1.34 -25.34
C ASN A 707 23.13 -2.51 -26.34
N PRO A 708 23.38 -2.26 -27.64
CA PRO A 708 23.43 -3.30 -28.66
C PRO A 708 24.51 -4.38 -28.46
N ALA A 709 25.55 -4.10 -27.66
CA ALA A 709 26.60 -5.06 -27.32
C ALA A 709 26.23 -6.03 -26.19
N THR A 710 25.04 -5.89 -25.60
CA THR A 710 24.57 -6.75 -24.51
C THR A 710 23.97 -8.07 -25.00
N TYR A 711 23.29 -8.80 -24.13
CA TYR A 711 22.62 -10.06 -24.44
C TYR A 711 21.47 -9.82 -25.43
N SER A 712 21.57 -10.39 -26.64
CA SER A 712 20.64 -10.13 -27.72
C SER A 712 19.35 -10.96 -27.58
N GLN A 713 18.25 -10.49 -28.21
CA GLN A 713 17.04 -11.30 -28.33
C GLN A 713 17.31 -12.65 -29.01
N LYS A 714 18.17 -12.67 -30.01
CA LYS A 714 18.55 -13.91 -30.69
C LYS A 714 19.20 -14.91 -29.72
N ASP A 715 20.22 -14.47 -28.97
CA ASP A 715 20.92 -15.32 -27.99
C ASP A 715 19.94 -15.85 -26.93
N TYR A 716 19.06 -14.99 -26.46
CA TYR A 716 18.01 -15.35 -25.48
C TYR A 716 17.05 -16.43 -26.00
N PHE A 717 16.52 -16.26 -27.22
CA PHE A 717 15.62 -17.25 -27.81
C PHE A 717 16.32 -18.57 -28.13
N ASP A 718 17.58 -18.53 -28.54
CA ASP A 718 18.40 -19.72 -28.77
C ASP A 718 18.63 -20.49 -27.45
N ASP A 719 18.99 -19.81 -26.38
CA ASP A 719 19.21 -20.43 -25.07
C ASP A 719 17.91 -21.05 -24.52
N VAL A 720 16.79 -20.33 -24.59
CA VAL A 720 15.47 -20.85 -24.18
C VAL A 720 15.06 -22.05 -25.03
N PHE A 721 15.18 -21.96 -26.35
CA PHE A 721 14.82 -23.06 -27.26
C PHE A 721 15.61 -24.33 -26.97
N ASN A 722 16.95 -24.19 -26.84
CA ASN A 722 17.85 -25.32 -26.61
C ASN A 722 17.54 -26.09 -25.32
N VAL A 723 17.07 -25.41 -24.27
CA VAL A 723 16.70 -26.04 -23.00
C VAL A 723 15.28 -26.60 -23.06
N PHE A 724 14.29 -25.84 -23.56
CA PHE A 724 12.90 -26.28 -23.60
C PHE A 724 12.68 -27.49 -24.50
N PHE A 725 13.43 -27.56 -25.60
CA PHE A 725 13.29 -28.64 -26.58
C PHE A 725 14.51 -29.59 -26.59
N LYS A 726 15.29 -29.62 -25.50
CA LYS A 726 16.43 -30.52 -25.34
C LYS A 726 16.03 -31.99 -25.56
N SER A 727 14.94 -32.44 -24.94
CA SER A 727 14.46 -33.81 -25.12
C SER A 727 14.09 -34.16 -26.57
N ALA A 728 13.54 -33.18 -27.31
CA ALA A 728 13.22 -33.37 -28.72
C ALA A 728 14.50 -33.42 -29.58
N ALA A 729 15.51 -32.59 -29.29
CA ALA A 729 16.79 -32.61 -29.94
C ALA A 729 17.56 -33.95 -29.71
N GLU A 730 17.49 -34.47 -28.50
CA GLU A 730 18.07 -35.76 -28.07
C GLU A 730 17.18 -36.97 -28.43
N GLN A 731 16.00 -36.77 -29.00
CA GLN A 731 15.08 -37.82 -29.42
C GLN A 731 14.68 -38.77 -28.26
N ARG A 732 14.56 -38.22 -27.05
CA ARG A 732 14.16 -38.98 -25.85
C ARG A 732 12.78 -38.55 -25.34
N ALA A 733 12.23 -39.35 -24.44
CA ALA A 733 11.00 -39.01 -23.74
C ALA A 733 11.20 -37.77 -22.87
N PRO A 734 10.32 -36.74 -22.97
CA PRO A 734 10.37 -35.55 -22.13
C PRO A 734 9.92 -35.88 -20.70
N SER A 735 10.57 -35.24 -19.70
CA SER A 735 10.11 -35.26 -18.33
C SER A 735 8.78 -34.49 -18.18
N GLN A 736 8.11 -34.60 -17.04
CA GLN A 736 6.90 -33.83 -16.75
C GLN A 736 7.17 -32.32 -16.87
N GLY A 737 8.27 -31.86 -16.32
CA GLY A 737 8.66 -30.44 -16.40
C GLY A 737 8.91 -29.98 -17.84
N GLU A 738 9.64 -30.76 -18.63
CA GLU A 738 9.87 -30.44 -20.05
C GLU A 738 8.57 -30.40 -20.85
N ARG A 739 7.60 -31.30 -20.56
CA ARG A 739 6.27 -31.26 -21.21
C ARG A 739 5.51 -29.97 -20.90
N ILE A 740 5.54 -29.53 -19.67
CA ILE A 740 4.90 -28.26 -19.26
C ILE A 740 5.57 -27.09 -20.00
N MET A 741 6.91 -26.99 -19.97
CA MET A 741 7.63 -25.92 -20.64
C MET A 741 7.39 -25.90 -22.16
N GLN A 742 7.45 -27.05 -22.82
CA GLN A 742 7.19 -27.19 -24.25
C GLN A 742 5.77 -26.79 -24.64
N ARG A 743 4.78 -27.21 -23.84
CA ARG A 743 3.39 -26.83 -24.06
C ARG A 743 3.18 -25.32 -23.87
N THR A 744 3.77 -24.74 -22.83
CA THR A 744 3.70 -23.29 -22.55
C THR A 744 4.35 -22.49 -23.68
N PHE A 745 5.54 -22.92 -24.16
CA PHE A 745 6.18 -22.29 -25.32
C PHE A 745 5.27 -22.33 -26.55
N MET A 746 4.66 -23.47 -26.87
CA MET A 746 3.76 -23.60 -28.02
C MET A 746 2.55 -22.68 -27.94
N ASN A 747 1.94 -22.57 -26.74
CA ASN A 747 0.82 -21.65 -26.52
C ASN A 747 1.23 -20.18 -26.73
N TYR A 748 2.44 -19.82 -26.27
CA TYR A 748 3.00 -18.48 -26.41
C TYR A 748 3.33 -18.15 -27.88
N ALA A 749 3.99 -19.09 -28.55
CA ALA A 749 4.35 -18.96 -29.95
C ALA A 749 3.10 -18.85 -30.84
N GLN A 750 2.06 -19.65 -30.58
CA GLN A 750 0.79 -19.56 -31.28
C GLN A 750 0.15 -18.17 -31.12
N ALA A 751 0.10 -17.64 -29.91
CA ALA A 751 -0.43 -16.30 -29.63
C ALA A 751 0.39 -15.18 -30.29
N ALA A 752 1.70 -15.33 -30.38
CA ALA A 752 2.59 -14.35 -31.01
C ALA A 752 2.46 -14.36 -32.54
N VAL A 753 2.46 -15.54 -33.16
CA VAL A 753 2.41 -15.70 -34.62
C VAL A 753 1.02 -15.40 -35.19
N SER A 754 -0.08 -15.72 -34.46
CA SER A 754 -1.43 -15.41 -34.93
C SER A 754 -1.72 -13.91 -35.06
N LYS A 755 -0.96 -13.06 -34.37
CA LYS A 755 -1.04 -11.61 -34.54
C LYS A 755 -0.50 -11.14 -35.89
N VAL A 756 0.50 -11.81 -36.40
CA VAL A 756 1.14 -11.49 -37.72
C VAL A 756 0.23 -11.95 -38.86
N THR A 757 -0.49 -13.03 -38.70
CA THR A 757 -1.34 -13.65 -39.73
C THR A 757 -2.75 -13.05 -39.79
N GLY A 758 -3.10 -12.07 -38.99
CA GLY A 758 -4.41 -11.42 -38.97
C GLY A 758 -5.60 -12.34 -38.63
N SER A 759 -5.34 -13.57 -38.18
CA SER A 759 -6.37 -14.59 -37.90
C SER A 759 -6.86 -14.57 -36.44
N GLY A 760 -6.45 -13.61 -35.63
CA GLY A 760 -6.80 -13.48 -34.22
C GLY A 760 -8.07 -12.67 -34.02
N SER A 761 -9.23 -13.30 -33.80
CA SER A 761 -10.31 -12.64 -33.09
C SER A 761 -9.80 -12.29 -31.67
N SER A 762 -9.92 -11.04 -31.29
CA SER A 762 -9.40 -10.44 -30.05
C SER A 762 -10.03 -10.95 -28.73
N SER A 763 -10.82 -12.01 -28.77
CA SER A 763 -11.67 -12.42 -27.66
C SER A 763 -11.17 -13.60 -26.80
N GLY A 764 -10.07 -14.29 -27.18
CA GLY A 764 -9.66 -15.50 -26.44
C GLY A 764 -8.34 -15.40 -25.65
N ALA A 765 -7.41 -14.50 -26.05
CA ALA A 765 -6.09 -14.41 -25.42
C ALA A 765 -6.00 -13.31 -24.34
N SER A 766 -7.01 -12.45 -24.23
CA SER A 766 -7.03 -11.36 -23.26
C SER A 766 -7.36 -11.80 -21.82
N GLY A 767 -8.07 -12.90 -21.64
CA GLY A 767 -8.46 -13.37 -20.31
C GLY A 767 -7.28 -13.80 -19.43
N GLY A 768 -6.37 -14.61 -19.97
CA GLY A 768 -5.17 -15.05 -19.23
C GLY A 768 -4.10 -13.95 -19.12
N ARG A 769 -3.98 -13.09 -20.13
CA ARG A 769 -3.01 -12.00 -20.17
C ARG A 769 -3.40 -10.83 -19.29
N ALA A 770 -4.71 -10.48 -19.24
CA ALA A 770 -5.24 -9.41 -18.38
C ALA A 770 -5.21 -9.81 -16.90
N ALA A 771 -5.50 -11.06 -16.55
CA ALA A 771 -5.43 -11.53 -15.16
C ALA A 771 -4.01 -11.56 -14.62
N PHE A 772 -3.02 -11.89 -15.45
CA PHE A 772 -1.61 -11.97 -15.03
C PHE A 772 -0.92 -10.61 -14.98
N MET A 773 -1.22 -9.71 -15.92
CA MET A 773 -0.68 -8.35 -15.91
C MET A 773 -1.37 -7.41 -14.90
N GLN A 774 -2.58 -7.73 -14.43
CA GLN A 774 -3.30 -6.95 -13.42
C GLN A 774 -2.94 -7.34 -11.99
N ALA A 775 -2.27 -8.47 -11.75
CA ALA A 775 -1.67 -8.77 -10.46
C ALA A 775 -0.44 -7.88 -10.13
N GLU A 776 0.16 -7.23 -11.13
CA GLU A 776 1.28 -6.31 -10.94
C GLU A 776 0.87 -4.86 -10.60
N THR A 777 -0.41 -4.51 -10.59
CA THR A 777 -0.88 -3.15 -10.29
C THR A 777 -1.56 -3.01 -8.94
N SER A 778 -1.39 -3.92 -8.00
CA SER A 778 -1.71 -3.65 -6.60
C SER A 778 -0.55 -2.91 -5.91
N THR A 779 -0.10 -1.83 -6.49
CA THR A 779 0.47 -0.77 -5.70
C THR A 779 -0.68 -0.19 -4.91
N THR A 780 -0.67 -0.32 -3.58
CA THR A 780 -1.38 0.59 -2.70
C THR A 780 -1.31 1.97 -3.35
N PRO A 781 -2.43 2.66 -3.59
CA PRO A 781 -2.38 4.04 -4.00
C PRO A 781 -1.76 4.81 -2.84
N GLY A 782 -0.43 4.94 -2.87
CA GLY A 782 0.21 5.98 -2.10
C GLY A 782 -0.41 7.29 -2.54
N PHE A 783 -0.58 8.22 -1.61
CA PHE A 783 -0.95 9.61 -1.85
C PHE A 783 -0.23 10.15 -3.08
N GLY A 784 -0.83 10.07 -4.21
CA GLY A 784 -0.27 10.54 -5.45
C GLY A 784 -1.42 10.72 -6.41
N ASP A 785 -1.61 11.91 -6.89
CA ASP A 785 -2.32 12.17 -8.12
C ASP A 785 -1.82 11.14 -9.16
N PRO A 786 -2.69 10.31 -9.77
CA PRO A 786 -2.28 9.33 -10.77
C PRO A 786 -1.53 9.93 -11.97
N GLY A 787 -1.48 11.26 -12.10
CA GLY A 787 -0.66 11.96 -13.08
C GLY A 787 0.73 12.37 -12.63
N LEU A 788 1.12 12.10 -11.38
CA LEU A 788 2.30 12.69 -10.74
C LEU A 788 3.34 11.68 -10.30
N ASN A 789 3.68 10.73 -11.15
CA ASN A 789 4.86 9.92 -10.93
C ASN A 789 6.12 10.79 -10.99
N LEU A 790 6.79 10.95 -9.84
CA LEU A 790 8.18 11.43 -9.75
C LEU A 790 9.13 10.48 -10.51
N SER A 791 8.72 9.22 -10.66
CA SER A 791 9.35 8.32 -11.61
C SER A 791 9.07 8.87 -13.00
N PRO A 792 10.06 9.13 -13.84
CA PRO A 792 9.81 9.10 -15.24
C PRO A 792 9.13 7.76 -15.50
N ASN A 793 7.94 7.76 -16.08
CA ASN A 793 7.41 6.57 -16.70
C ASN A 793 8.51 6.02 -17.58
N VAL A 794 9.17 4.96 -17.12
CA VAL A 794 10.05 4.16 -17.95
C VAL A 794 9.11 3.29 -18.77
N ASP A 795 8.22 3.93 -19.50
CA ASP A 795 7.42 3.29 -20.52
C ASP A 795 8.35 3.08 -21.73
N LEU A 796 9.24 2.13 -21.54
CA LEU A 796 10.11 1.65 -22.59
C LEU A 796 9.27 0.73 -23.51
N ASN A 797 8.29 1.31 -24.18
CA ASN A 797 7.56 0.66 -25.25
C ASN A 797 8.44 0.67 -26.51
N ILE A 798 9.20 -0.41 -26.68
CA ILE A 798 9.92 -0.70 -27.90
C ILE A 798 9.10 -1.70 -28.70
N ALA A 799 9.13 -1.58 -30.04
CA ALA A 799 8.58 -2.59 -30.93
C ALA A 799 9.24 -3.94 -30.61
N ASP A 800 8.47 -4.86 -30.07
CA ASP A 800 8.91 -6.20 -29.71
C ASP A 800 8.77 -7.09 -30.95
N ASN A 801 9.88 -7.35 -31.65
CA ASN A 801 9.94 -8.25 -32.79
C ASN A 801 10.01 -9.72 -32.38
N SER A 802 9.54 -10.08 -31.20
CA SER A 802 9.65 -11.47 -30.68
C SER A 802 8.86 -12.48 -31.53
N GLU A 803 7.84 -12.04 -32.26
CA GLU A 803 7.10 -12.91 -33.21
C GLU A 803 8.04 -13.53 -34.24
N LEU A 804 9.04 -12.83 -34.75
CA LEU A 804 10.05 -13.37 -35.70
C LEU A 804 10.85 -14.51 -35.09
N TYR A 805 11.24 -14.34 -33.81
CA TYR A 805 12.02 -15.36 -33.10
C TYR A 805 11.16 -16.59 -32.75
N PHE A 806 9.88 -16.38 -32.37
CA PHE A 806 8.95 -17.48 -32.18
C PHE A 806 8.72 -18.24 -33.51
N TYR A 807 8.48 -17.55 -34.59
CA TYR A 807 8.29 -18.15 -35.90
C TYR A 807 9.52 -18.99 -36.31
N ASN A 808 10.72 -18.41 -36.18
CA ASN A 808 11.99 -19.14 -36.44
C ASN A 808 12.14 -20.36 -35.56
N SER A 809 11.78 -20.26 -34.27
CA SER A 809 11.78 -21.40 -33.33
C SER A 809 10.83 -22.51 -33.78
N LEU A 810 9.65 -22.18 -34.30
CA LEU A 810 8.71 -23.16 -34.84
C LEU A 810 9.27 -23.87 -36.09
N LEU A 811 9.94 -23.13 -36.98
CA LEU A 811 10.62 -23.72 -38.15
C LEU A 811 11.69 -24.73 -37.71
N ARG A 812 12.50 -24.38 -36.72
CA ARG A 812 13.55 -25.26 -36.13
C ARG A 812 12.94 -26.49 -35.42
N LEU A 813 11.83 -26.33 -34.76
CA LEU A 813 11.19 -27.39 -33.98
C LEU A 813 10.57 -28.49 -34.85
N ARG A 814 9.98 -28.13 -36.01
CA ARG A 814 9.28 -29.08 -36.89
C ARG A 814 10.08 -30.33 -37.22
N PRO A 815 11.31 -30.25 -37.76
CA PRO A 815 12.11 -31.44 -38.08
C PRO A 815 12.51 -32.25 -36.85
N LEU A 816 12.69 -31.62 -35.69
CA LEU A 816 13.00 -32.33 -34.44
C LEU A 816 11.82 -33.20 -34.01
N LEU A 817 10.61 -32.68 -34.03
CA LEU A 817 9.41 -33.43 -33.69
C LEU A 817 9.15 -34.59 -34.67
N GLN A 818 9.34 -34.35 -35.97
CA GLN A 818 9.23 -35.39 -36.99
C GLN A 818 10.23 -36.54 -36.79
N LYS A 819 11.47 -36.22 -36.34
CA LYS A 819 12.46 -37.24 -35.99
C LYS A 819 12.03 -38.06 -34.76
N CYS A 820 11.56 -37.36 -33.71
CA CYS A 820 11.08 -38.02 -32.48
C CYS A 820 9.96 -39.05 -32.77
N LEU A 821 9.05 -38.76 -33.69
CA LEU A 821 7.93 -39.64 -34.02
C LEU A 821 8.40 -40.93 -34.74
N LYS A 822 9.58 -40.91 -35.37
CA LYS A 822 10.20 -42.09 -36.01
C LYS A 822 10.99 -42.94 -35.03
N THR A 823 11.23 -42.46 -33.82
CA THR A 823 12.03 -43.12 -32.79
C THR A 823 11.13 -44.03 -31.93
N ASN A 824 11.69 -45.08 -31.36
CA ASN A 824 10.96 -45.99 -30.47
C ASN A 824 10.84 -45.35 -29.08
N LEU A 825 9.82 -44.52 -28.89
CA LEU A 825 9.51 -43.83 -27.64
C LEU A 825 8.27 -44.41 -26.98
N PRO A 826 8.12 -44.31 -25.66
CA PRO A 826 6.88 -44.65 -24.96
C PRO A 826 5.66 -43.89 -25.54
N LEU A 827 4.50 -44.52 -25.54
CA LEU A 827 3.27 -43.97 -26.13
C LEU A 827 2.99 -42.54 -25.67
N ALA A 828 3.08 -42.27 -24.36
CA ALA A 828 2.83 -40.95 -23.80
C ALA A 828 3.81 -39.86 -24.33
N ALA A 829 5.05 -40.24 -24.67
CA ALA A 829 6.02 -39.32 -25.27
C ALA A 829 5.70 -39.09 -26.75
N LYS A 830 5.35 -40.12 -27.50
CA LYS A 830 4.90 -39.98 -28.90
C LYS A 830 3.69 -39.08 -28.99
N THR A 831 2.65 -39.36 -28.22
CA THR A 831 1.40 -38.56 -28.21
C THR A 831 1.68 -37.11 -27.87
N HIS A 832 2.61 -36.83 -26.93
CA HIS A 832 3.01 -35.47 -26.59
C HIS A 832 3.65 -34.76 -27.81
N TYR A 833 4.61 -35.41 -28.48
CA TYR A 833 5.27 -34.82 -29.65
C TYR A 833 4.32 -34.71 -30.87
N GLU A 834 3.38 -35.64 -31.04
CA GLU A 834 2.31 -35.55 -32.04
C GLU A 834 1.42 -34.34 -31.79
N MET A 835 1.02 -34.10 -30.52
CA MET A 835 0.22 -32.94 -30.13
C MET A 835 0.98 -31.63 -30.40
N LEU A 836 2.26 -31.56 -30.09
CA LEU A 836 3.08 -30.39 -30.39
C LEU A 836 3.20 -30.12 -31.87
N LEU A 837 3.43 -31.17 -32.67
CA LEU A 837 3.50 -31.08 -34.14
C LEU A 837 2.17 -30.65 -34.76
N PHE A 838 1.06 -31.17 -34.26
CA PHE A 838 -0.29 -30.76 -34.66
C PHE A 838 -0.51 -29.26 -34.41
N LYS A 839 -0.24 -28.81 -33.17
CA LYS A 839 -0.34 -27.38 -32.81
C LYS A 839 0.56 -26.52 -33.66
N LEU A 840 1.79 -26.96 -33.92
CA LEU A 840 2.76 -26.23 -34.74
C LEU A 840 2.24 -26.05 -36.15
N ASN A 841 1.78 -27.14 -36.80
CA ASN A 841 1.27 -27.13 -38.16
C ASN A 841 0.05 -26.20 -38.26
N LYS A 842 -0.90 -26.31 -37.30
CA LYS A 842 -2.06 -25.42 -37.23
C LYS A 842 -1.68 -23.93 -37.06
N THR A 843 -0.62 -23.65 -36.30
CA THR A 843 -0.14 -22.28 -36.10
C THR A 843 0.49 -21.70 -37.37
N MET A 844 1.16 -22.54 -38.16
CA MET A 844 1.85 -22.11 -39.37
C MET A 844 1.00 -22.21 -40.63
N GLU A 845 -0.19 -22.79 -40.56
CA GLU A 845 -1.18 -22.76 -41.64
C GLU A 845 -1.77 -21.35 -41.75
N VAL A 846 -1.26 -20.58 -42.71
CA VAL A 846 -1.90 -19.33 -43.11
C VAL A 846 -3.25 -19.69 -43.70
N LYS A 847 -4.37 -19.21 -43.10
CA LYS A 847 -5.64 -19.26 -43.80
C LYS A 847 -5.49 -18.40 -45.07
N LYS A 848 -5.43 -19.07 -46.20
CA LYS A 848 -5.51 -18.46 -47.52
C LYS A 848 -6.80 -17.68 -47.69
#